data_ef855ab99a5b67048c2ba9e9b640fa79
#
_entry.id   ef855ab99a5b67048c2ba9e9b640fa79
#
_cell.length_a   1.000
_cell.length_b   1.000
_cell.length_c   1.000
_cell.angle_alpha   90.00
_cell.angle_beta   90.00
_cell.angle_gamma   90.00
#
_symmetry.space_group_name_H-M   'P 1'
#
loop_
_entity.id
_entity.type
_entity.pdbx_description
1 polymer ?
#
loop_
_entity_poly.entity_id
_entity_poly.type
_entity_poly.pdbx_seq_one_letter_code
_entity_poly.pdbx_strand_id
1 'polypeptide(L)'
;MTALGDDLLRIVNQLQDLVFNTIGTDSLDLPQIVVVGSQSAGKSSVLENIVGRDFLPRGSGIVTRRPLILQLINVEEDESAPEVTEAYRNPTQARRSEWAEFNHIPSRRFTDFGDVKREIENETNRVAGSNKGIVRQPINLKIFSPHVLNLTLVDLPGLTKVPIGDQPADIEKQTRTLISEFIAKPNSIILAVSPANVDLVNSEALKLARHVDPLGRRTVGVLTKVDLMDHGTNALDILSGRVYPLKLGFIGVVNRSQQDIQGNKPMDEALKAENEFFKHHPAYRNIANRCGTQFLAKTLNQTLMVHIRERLPDIKARLNTLMGQTQQELATYGDNQFSGKEHRGSMILQQMTKFASSFISSIDGTSSEISTKQLSGGARIYYIFNSVFGSSLESIDPTSNLSALDIRTAIRNSTGPRPSLFVPEMAFDLLVKPQIKMLEGPSQRCVELVYEELIKICHTCGSNELSRFPRLQAKLIEVVSDLLRERLGPASSYVESLISIQRAYINTNHPNFLGAAAAMSHVVTNKQERERKKLIEDERARREKRRLKEIGANGTETPEDDEDAATEKGDTISSRKLTAKAGRSMSPAIRENGAGALAAAMNGRSASPARLGGGGARDSFLTYFFGKDGAPQQPGGAGTPGALPRHVSQSQEPTFSQSIRRVEEKATHRPVLSSSLIREDEGPRTTEFGFGTAYEGQDVEPALTEREAMETELIRALISSYFNIVRETIADQVPKAVMHLLVNHSKDVVQNRLVSELYKEALFEELLYEDDGVKKEREKCEKLLQTYREAAKIIGEVL
;
A
#
# COMPACT_ATOMS: atom_id res chain seq x y z
N MET A 1 -2.18 -15.87 -52.13
CA MET A 1 -1.71 -16.16 -50.73
C MET A 1 -0.48 -15.32 -50.33
N THR A 2 0.25 -14.72 -51.26
CA THR A 2 1.42 -13.87 -50.99
C THR A 2 1.03 -12.48 -50.46
N ALA A 3 0.03 -11.81 -51.04
CA ALA A 3 -0.37 -10.46 -50.62
C ALA A 3 -0.83 -10.35 -49.14
N LEU A 4 -1.65 -11.28 -48.64
CA LEU A 4 -2.13 -11.28 -47.26
C LEU A 4 -1.00 -11.54 -46.24
N GLY A 5 0.06 -12.19 -46.66
CA GLY A 5 1.21 -12.48 -45.81
C GLY A 5 2.15 -11.29 -45.68
N ASP A 6 2.37 -10.55 -46.71
CA ASP A 6 3.19 -9.35 -46.69
C ASP A 6 2.53 -8.23 -45.89
N ASP A 7 1.19 -8.15 -45.92
CA ASP A 7 0.42 -7.22 -45.07
C ASP A 7 0.58 -7.54 -43.58
N LEU A 8 0.60 -8.83 -43.18
CA LEU A 8 0.83 -9.27 -41.80
C LEU A 8 2.18 -8.83 -41.26
N LEU A 9 3.25 -9.02 -42.06
CA LEU A 9 4.59 -8.62 -41.66
C LEU A 9 4.74 -7.10 -41.58
N ARG A 10 4.10 -6.36 -42.50
CA ARG A 10 4.06 -4.90 -42.48
C ARG A 10 3.39 -4.39 -41.21
N ILE A 11 2.31 -5.01 -40.80
CA ILE A 11 1.57 -4.66 -39.58
C ILE A 11 2.38 -4.98 -38.32
N VAL A 12 3.07 -6.11 -38.25
CA VAL A 12 3.94 -6.43 -37.10
C VAL A 12 5.10 -5.44 -37.02
N ASN A 13 5.66 -5.01 -38.16
CA ASN A 13 6.69 -4.00 -38.18
C ASN A 13 6.16 -2.64 -37.69
N GLN A 14 4.95 -2.23 -38.10
CA GLN A 14 4.31 -1.02 -37.59
C GLN A 14 4.04 -1.11 -36.08
N LEU A 15 3.58 -2.27 -35.60
CA LEU A 15 3.41 -2.52 -34.16
C LEU A 15 4.73 -2.47 -33.41
N GLN A 16 5.82 -3.00 -34.00
CA GLN A 16 7.15 -2.90 -33.39
C GLN A 16 7.61 -1.45 -33.26
N ASP A 17 7.42 -0.65 -34.29
CA ASP A 17 7.77 0.77 -34.28
C ASP A 17 6.99 1.55 -33.22
N LEU A 18 5.69 1.30 -33.11
CA LEU A 18 4.80 1.94 -32.17
C LEU A 18 5.15 1.56 -30.72
N VAL A 19 5.44 0.29 -30.48
CA VAL A 19 5.85 -0.22 -29.17
C VAL A 19 7.22 0.31 -28.77
N PHE A 20 8.19 0.32 -29.69
CA PHE A 20 9.54 0.82 -29.41
C PHE A 20 9.59 2.31 -29.07
N ASN A 21 8.78 3.11 -29.77
CA ASN A 21 8.82 4.57 -29.61
C ASN A 21 8.09 5.05 -28.35
N THR A 22 7.14 4.25 -27.81
CA THR A 22 6.22 4.74 -26.77
C THR A 22 6.30 3.95 -25.46
N ILE A 23 6.49 2.64 -25.52
CA ILE A 23 6.21 1.73 -24.39
C ILE A 23 7.48 1.07 -23.83
N GLY A 24 8.56 0.98 -24.67
CA GLY A 24 9.74 0.16 -24.36
C GLY A 24 9.54 -1.33 -24.68
N THR A 25 10.67 -2.04 -24.76
CA THR A 25 10.78 -3.38 -25.34
C THR A 25 10.10 -4.53 -24.61
N ASP A 26 9.69 -4.34 -23.37
CA ASP A 26 9.31 -5.48 -22.51
C ASP A 26 7.80 -5.70 -22.32
N SER A 27 6.96 -4.78 -22.79
CA SER A 27 5.51 -4.86 -22.52
C SER A 27 4.74 -5.75 -23.49
N LEU A 28 5.17 -5.80 -24.75
CA LEU A 28 4.53 -6.60 -25.80
C LEU A 28 5.58 -7.48 -26.49
N ASP A 29 5.48 -8.80 -26.28
CA ASP A 29 6.38 -9.78 -26.88
C ASP A 29 5.95 -10.07 -28.34
N LEU A 30 6.57 -9.37 -29.28
CA LEU A 30 6.28 -9.51 -30.71
C LEU A 30 7.11 -10.63 -31.34
N PRO A 31 6.59 -11.35 -32.35
CA PRO A 31 7.32 -12.41 -33.04
C PRO A 31 8.57 -11.89 -33.74
N GLN A 32 9.69 -12.54 -33.48
CA GLN A 32 11.01 -12.21 -34.05
C GLN A 32 11.87 -13.44 -34.20
N ILE A 33 12.91 -13.37 -35.04
CA ILE A 33 13.86 -14.46 -35.23
C ILE A 33 15.16 -14.08 -34.51
N VAL A 34 15.57 -14.88 -33.53
CA VAL A 34 16.76 -14.63 -32.72
C VAL A 34 17.91 -15.52 -33.18
N VAL A 35 18.99 -14.90 -33.60
CA VAL A 35 20.17 -15.60 -34.12
C VAL A 35 21.14 -15.94 -32.99
N VAL A 36 21.38 -17.23 -32.78
CA VAL A 36 22.24 -17.74 -31.70
C VAL A 36 23.35 -18.59 -32.27
N GLY A 37 24.56 -18.42 -31.78
CA GLY A 37 25.70 -19.23 -32.21
C GLY A 37 26.97 -18.88 -31.46
N SER A 38 27.95 -19.77 -31.47
CA SER A 38 29.28 -19.50 -30.93
C SER A 38 29.98 -18.37 -31.69
N GLN A 39 31.02 -17.82 -31.08
CA GLN A 39 31.91 -16.89 -31.77
C GLN A 39 32.50 -17.62 -33.01
N SER A 40 32.56 -16.95 -34.15
CA SER A 40 33.02 -17.50 -35.43
C SER A 40 32.16 -18.64 -36.02
N ALA A 41 30.93 -18.87 -35.49
CA ALA A 41 30.01 -19.82 -36.13
C ALA A 41 29.46 -19.34 -37.49
N GLY A 42 29.69 -18.09 -37.88
CA GLY A 42 29.21 -17.52 -39.14
C GLY A 42 27.88 -16.77 -39.05
N LYS A 43 27.41 -16.36 -37.84
CA LYS A 43 26.16 -15.63 -37.65
C LYS A 43 26.04 -14.39 -38.53
N SER A 44 26.99 -13.46 -38.38
CA SER A 44 27.00 -12.20 -39.14
C SER A 44 27.07 -12.43 -40.65
N SER A 45 27.83 -13.46 -41.09
CA SER A 45 27.91 -13.81 -42.53
C SER A 45 26.58 -14.37 -43.05
N VAL A 46 25.81 -15.14 -42.23
CA VAL A 46 24.48 -15.62 -42.63
C VAL A 46 23.52 -14.42 -42.77
N LEU A 47 23.57 -13.45 -41.83
CA LEU A 47 22.74 -12.26 -41.90
C LEU A 47 23.05 -11.39 -43.12
N GLU A 48 24.35 -11.16 -43.38
CA GLU A 48 24.79 -10.40 -44.54
C GLU A 48 24.40 -11.08 -45.87
N ASN A 49 24.45 -12.41 -45.93
CA ASN A 49 24.00 -13.18 -47.09
C ASN A 49 22.48 -13.06 -47.31
N ILE A 50 21.68 -13.04 -46.21
CA ILE A 50 20.21 -12.86 -46.27
C ILE A 50 19.89 -11.45 -46.80
N VAL A 51 20.63 -10.42 -46.37
CA VAL A 51 20.45 -9.03 -46.80
C VAL A 51 21.03 -8.78 -48.18
N GLY A 52 22.06 -9.58 -48.60
CA GLY A 52 22.80 -9.37 -49.83
C GLY A 52 23.80 -8.23 -49.82
N ARG A 53 24.13 -7.69 -48.65
CA ARG A 53 25.02 -6.56 -48.42
C ARG A 53 25.94 -6.77 -47.23
N ASP A 54 27.14 -6.16 -47.31
CA ASP A 54 28.16 -6.13 -46.24
C ASP A 54 27.90 -4.91 -45.37
N PHE A 55 27.34 -5.10 -44.19
CA PHE A 55 26.97 -3.98 -43.30
C PHE A 55 27.30 -4.24 -41.81
N LEU A 56 27.71 -5.45 -41.47
CA LEU A 56 28.04 -5.77 -40.09
C LEU A 56 29.52 -5.52 -39.78
N PRO A 57 29.86 -4.99 -38.61
CA PRO A 57 31.22 -4.84 -38.15
C PRO A 57 31.93 -6.19 -38.08
N ARG A 58 33.24 -6.19 -38.46
CA ARG A 58 34.11 -7.37 -38.40
C ARG A 58 35.38 -7.06 -37.64
N GLY A 59 35.91 -8.01 -36.90
CA GLY A 59 37.13 -7.80 -36.13
C GLY A 59 37.53 -9.04 -35.32
N SER A 60 38.63 -8.90 -34.57
CA SER A 60 39.08 -9.92 -33.62
C SER A 60 38.34 -9.75 -32.28
N GLY A 61 37.89 -10.84 -31.65
CA GLY A 61 37.15 -10.83 -30.38
C GLY A 61 35.65 -10.71 -30.58
N ILE A 62 34.90 -10.25 -29.50
CA ILE A 62 33.46 -10.04 -29.58
C ILE A 62 33.18 -8.73 -30.29
N VAL A 63 32.76 -8.81 -31.53
CA VAL A 63 32.45 -7.65 -32.38
C VAL A 63 31.03 -7.12 -32.07
N THR A 64 30.04 -8.01 -32.01
CA THR A 64 28.69 -7.69 -31.65
C THR A 64 28.58 -7.63 -30.11
N ARG A 65 28.55 -6.42 -29.52
CA ARG A 65 28.54 -6.19 -28.09
C ARG A 65 27.16 -5.75 -27.56
N ARG A 66 26.23 -5.49 -28.47
CA ARG A 66 24.85 -5.10 -28.23
C ARG A 66 23.93 -5.93 -29.12
N PRO A 67 22.71 -6.27 -28.70
CA PRO A 67 21.73 -6.84 -29.60
C PRO A 67 21.47 -5.89 -30.78
N LEU A 68 21.45 -6.41 -31.98
CA LEU A 68 21.07 -5.66 -33.16
C LEU A 68 19.74 -6.20 -33.68
N ILE A 69 18.69 -5.39 -33.59
CA ILE A 69 17.37 -5.70 -34.14
C ILE A 69 17.34 -5.18 -35.57
N LEU A 70 17.30 -6.11 -36.50
CA LEU A 70 17.33 -5.86 -37.93
C LEU A 70 15.95 -6.08 -38.52
N GLN A 71 15.32 -5.05 -39.01
CA GLN A 71 14.06 -5.10 -39.74
C GLN A 71 14.33 -4.97 -41.24
N LEU A 72 14.04 -6.03 -42.00
CA LEU A 72 14.13 -6.03 -43.44
C LEU A 72 12.76 -5.72 -44.01
N ILE A 73 12.69 -4.72 -44.86
CA ILE A 73 11.45 -4.22 -45.46
C ILE A 73 11.59 -4.26 -46.97
N ASN A 74 10.76 -5.08 -47.62
CA ASN A 74 10.67 -5.11 -49.05
C ASN A 74 9.96 -3.83 -49.55
N VAL A 75 10.57 -3.16 -50.51
CA VAL A 75 10.02 -1.99 -51.18
C VAL A 75 9.92 -2.33 -52.67
N GLU A 76 8.71 -2.24 -53.20
CA GLU A 76 8.50 -2.44 -54.65
C GLU A 76 9.31 -1.40 -55.46
N GLU A 77 9.95 -1.80 -56.51
CA GLU A 77 10.56 -0.87 -57.45
C GLU A 77 9.49 0.01 -58.08
N ASP A 78 9.48 1.30 -57.74
CA ASP A 78 8.57 2.25 -58.38
C ASP A 78 8.95 2.39 -59.88
N GLU A 79 8.26 1.64 -60.74
CA GLU A 79 8.39 1.78 -62.23
C GLU A 79 7.95 3.16 -62.71
N SER A 80 7.37 4.02 -61.84
CA SER A 80 6.83 5.33 -62.22
C SER A 80 7.77 6.51 -61.89
N ALA A 81 9.01 6.27 -61.52
CA ALA A 81 9.97 7.39 -61.43
C ALA A 81 10.30 7.91 -62.83
N PRO A 82 10.13 9.20 -63.10
CA PRO A 82 10.38 9.73 -64.44
C PRO A 82 11.82 9.42 -64.90
N GLU A 83 11.95 8.85 -66.08
CA GLU A 83 13.24 8.64 -66.76
C GLU A 83 14.00 9.98 -66.77
N VAL A 84 14.94 10.07 -65.87
CA VAL A 84 15.93 11.16 -65.88
C VAL A 84 16.88 10.84 -67.04
N THR A 85 16.76 11.66 -68.09
CA THR A 85 17.55 11.70 -69.31
C THR A 85 18.98 11.15 -69.13
N GLU A 86 19.39 10.30 -70.06
CA GLU A 86 20.66 9.53 -70.16
C GLU A 86 21.98 10.30 -69.99
N ALA A 87 21.94 11.62 -69.79
CA ALA A 87 23.14 12.47 -69.77
C ALA A 87 23.95 12.47 -68.46
N TYR A 88 23.44 11.83 -67.35
CA TYR A 88 24.10 11.78 -66.02
C TYR A 88 24.11 10.40 -65.38
N ARG A 89 24.32 9.35 -66.15
CA ARG A 89 24.52 8.01 -65.60
C ARG A 89 25.92 7.87 -65.00
N ASN A 90 26.12 8.34 -63.80
CA ASN A 90 27.21 7.83 -62.99
C ASN A 90 26.82 6.43 -62.51
N PRO A 91 27.70 5.39 -62.63
CA PRO A 91 27.41 4.00 -62.22
C PRO A 91 27.12 3.84 -60.71
N THR A 92 27.40 4.86 -59.94
CA THR A 92 27.04 4.96 -58.51
C THR A 92 25.60 5.45 -58.23
N GLN A 93 24.86 5.97 -59.26
CA GLN A 93 23.48 6.47 -59.07
C GLN A 93 22.37 5.43 -59.39
N ALA A 94 22.73 4.33 -60.04
CA ALA A 94 21.78 3.28 -60.37
C ALA A 94 21.31 2.42 -59.20
N ARG A 95 21.72 2.72 -57.95
CA ARG A 95 21.38 2.00 -56.74
C ARG A 95 20.61 2.84 -55.69
N ARG A 96 19.79 3.76 -56.14
CA ARG A 96 18.99 4.61 -55.24
C ARG A 96 17.78 3.92 -54.63
N SER A 97 17.53 2.66 -54.92
CA SER A 97 16.39 1.89 -54.41
C SER A 97 16.61 1.26 -53.02
N GLU A 98 17.82 1.31 -52.50
CA GLU A 98 18.17 0.71 -51.21
C GLU A 98 18.68 1.75 -50.21
N TRP A 99 18.15 1.72 -49.00
CA TRP A 99 18.63 2.58 -47.90
C TRP A 99 18.41 1.91 -46.54
N ALA A 100 19.09 2.42 -45.53
CA ALA A 100 18.95 2.01 -44.16
C ALA A 100 18.62 3.19 -43.24
N GLU A 101 17.88 2.93 -42.17
CA GLU A 101 17.50 3.92 -41.15
C GLU A 101 17.74 3.36 -39.75
N PHE A 102 18.29 4.20 -38.86
CA PHE A 102 18.44 3.86 -37.45
C PHE A 102 17.38 4.57 -36.62
N ASN A 103 16.81 3.90 -35.61
CA ASN A 103 15.80 4.50 -34.75
C ASN A 103 16.35 5.64 -33.86
N HIS A 104 17.65 5.62 -33.53
CA HIS A 104 18.30 6.71 -32.76
C HIS A 104 18.65 7.93 -33.61
N ILE A 105 18.60 7.84 -34.96
CA ILE A 105 18.76 8.95 -35.89
C ILE A 105 17.67 8.88 -36.97
N PRO A 106 16.42 9.15 -36.63
CA PRO A 106 15.30 8.93 -37.58
C PRO A 106 15.28 9.87 -38.78
N SER A 107 16.05 10.95 -38.73
CA SER A 107 16.11 11.95 -39.82
C SER A 107 17.13 11.64 -40.90
N ARG A 108 17.97 10.60 -40.70
CA ARG A 108 19.09 10.32 -41.65
C ARG A 108 18.88 8.97 -42.33
N ARG A 109 18.88 9.01 -43.70
CA ARG A 109 18.91 7.82 -44.54
C ARG A 109 20.33 7.50 -44.93
N PHE A 110 20.73 6.25 -44.79
CA PHE A 110 22.04 5.74 -45.17
C PHE A 110 21.91 4.94 -46.47
N THR A 111 22.51 5.42 -47.52
CA THR A 111 22.52 4.77 -48.84
C THR A 111 23.79 3.95 -49.04
N ASP A 112 24.84 4.23 -48.27
CA ASP A 112 26.09 3.44 -48.27
C ASP A 112 26.11 2.51 -47.05
N PHE A 113 26.23 1.21 -47.30
CA PHE A 113 26.30 0.21 -46.23
C PHE A 113 27.63 0.24 -45.46
N GLY A 114 28.66 0.86 -46.03
CA GLY A 114 29.90 1.20 -45.30
C GLY A 114 29.65 2.23 -44.19
N ASP A 115 28.78 3.19 -44.44
CA ASP A 115 28.36 4.17 -43.42
C ASP A 115 27.48 3.52 -42.37
N VAL A 116 26.59 2.58 -42.73
CA VAL A 116 25.81 1.79 -41.79
C VAL A 116 26.70 1.02 -40.82
N LYS A 117 27.75 0.39 -41.37
CA LYS A 117 28.72 -0.35 -40.54
C LYS A 117 29.43 0.56 -39.53
N ARG A 118 29.87 1.76 -39.97
CA ARG A 118 30.52 2.75 -39.11
C ARG A 118 29.59 3.27 -38.03
N GLU A 119 28.32 3.45 -38.36
CA GLU A 119 27.31 3.91 -37.39
C GLU A 119 27.01 2.85 -36.32
N ILE A 120 26.94 1.57 -36.68
CA ILE A 120 26.81 0.46 -35.70
C ILE A 120 28.02 0.46 -34.75
N GLU A 121 29.23 0.66 -35.25
CA GLU A 121 30.44 0.74 -34.43
C GLU A 121 30.43 1.96 -33.52
N ASN A 122 30.09 3.14 -34.04
CA ASN A 122 29.99 4.38 -33.28
C ASN A 122 29.00 4.31 -32.18
N GLU A 123 27.76 3.88 -32.44
CA GLU A 123 26.69 3.76 -31.50
C GLU A 123 26.99 2.67 -30.45
N THR A 124 27.64 1.58 -30.84
CA THR A 124 28.11 0.57 -29.91
C THR A 124 29.16 1.16 -28.96
N ASN A 125 30.14 1.90 -29.49
CA ASN A 125 31.17 2.53 -28.67
C ASN A 125 30.64 3.65 -27.77
N ARG A 126 29.65 4.41 -28.25
CA ARG A 126 29.00 5.46 -27.49
C ARG A 126 28.33 4.95 -26.21
N VAL A 127 27.64 3.81 -26.30
CA VAL A 127 26.84 3.26 -25.18
C VAL A 127 27.62 2.22 -24.39
N ALA A 128 28.40 1.35 -25.06
CA ALA A 128 29.19 0.30 -24.39
C ALA A 128 30.55 0.79 -23.86
N GLY A 129 30.95 2.01 -24.21
CA GLY A 129 32.23 2.58 -23.79
C GLY A 129 33.44 1.83 -24.34
N SER A 130 34.64 2.23 -23.86
CA SER A 130 35.92 1.57 -24.17
C SER A 130 36.09 0.21 -23.49
N ASN A 131 35.31 -0.06 -22.41
CA ASN A 131 35.30 -1.35 -21.71
C ASN A 131 34.59 -2.37 -22.61
N LYS A 132 35.27 -3.42 -23.03
CA LYS A 132 34.77 -4.47 -23.96
C LYS A 132 33.61 -5.31 -23.38
N GLY A 133 32.76 -4.76 -22.53
CA GLY A 133 31.57 -5.36 -21.93
C GLY A 133 30.37 -5.44 -22.89
N ILE A 134 29.33 -6.19 -22.46
CA ILE A 134 28.08 -6.38 -23.20
C ILE A 134 27.02 -5.46 -22.61
N VAL A 135 26.21 -4.83 -23.48
CA VAL A 135 25.12 -3.94 -23.12
C VAL A 135 23.79 -4.53 -23.60
N ARG A 136 22.76 -4.47 -22.74
CA ARG A 136 21.42 -5.02 -23.02
C ARG A 136 20.59 -4.19 -23.98
N GLN A 137 20.85 -2.87 -24.07
CA GLN A 137 20.10 -1.98 -24.93
C GLN A 137 20.35 -2.30 -26.40
N PRO A 138 19.31 -2.63 -27.21
CA PRO A 138 19.47 -2.99 -28.61
C PRO A 138 19.74 -1.77 -29.48
N ILE A 139 20.34 -2.02 -30.66
CA ILE A 139 20.40 -1.09 -31.79
C ILE A 139 19.29 -1.53 -32.74
N ASN A 140 18.44 -0.59 -33.19
CA ASN A 140 17.37 -0.86 -34.15
C ASN A 140 17.79 -0.33 -35.51
N LEU A 141 17.87 -1.21 -36.48
CA LEU A 141 18.25 -0.93 -37.85
C LEU A 141 17.18 -1.42 -38.83
N LYS A 142 16.68 -0.55 -39.67
CA LYS A 142 15.77 -0.88 -40.78
C LYS A 142 16.50 -0.84 -42.08
N ILE A 143 16.33 -1.86 -42.89
CA ILE A 143 16.90 -1.92 -44.25
C ILE A 143 15.75 -2.04 -45.26
N PHE A 144 15.68 -1.10 -46.14
CA PHE A 144 14.70 -1.03 -47.21
C PHE A 144 15.38 -1.46 -48.51
N SER A 145 14.93 -2.52 -49.16
CA SER A 145 15.46 -3.04 -50.39
C SER A 145 14.44 -3.85 -51.16
N PRO A 146 14.39 -3.81 -52.48
CA PRO A 146 13.52 -4.67 -53.31
C PRO A 146 13.97 -6.12 -53.33
N HIS A 147 15.22 -6.40 -52.93
CA HIS A 147 15.82 -7.74 -52.99
C HIS A 147 15.71 -8.53 -51.69
N VAL A 148 15.22 -7.93 -50.60
CA VAL A 148 15.04 -8.60 -49.30
C VAL A 148 13.61 -9.05 -49.13
N LEU A 149 13.41 -10.11 -48.32
CA LEU A 149 12.10 -10.51 -47.81
C LEU A 149 11.82 -9.77 -46.51
N ASN A 150 10.57 -9.48 -46.25
CA ASN A 150 10.16 -8.90 -44.96
C ASN A 150 10.51 -9.85 -43.80
N LEU A 151 11.46 -9.46 -42.95
CA LEU A 151 11.93 -10.27 -41.79
C LEU A 151 12.34 -9.36 -40.64
N THR A 152 12.10 -9.80 -39.41
CA THR A 152 12.70 -9.21 -38.22
C THR A 152 13.67 -10.19 -37.59
N LEU A 153 14.96 -9.84 -37.61
CA LEU A 153 16.06 -10.65 -37.15
C LEU A 153 16.76 -9.95 -35.98
N VAL A 154 17.18 -10.70 -34.98
CA VAL A 154 17.94 -10.18 -33.84
C VAL A 154 19.31 -10.86 -33.81
N ASP A 155 20.37 -10.08 -34.13
CA ASP A 155 21.74 -10.57 -33.97
C ASP A 155 22.21 -10.35 -32.54
N LEU A 156 22.66 -11.43 -31.89
CA LEU A 156 23.13 -11.42 -30.52
C LEU A 156 24.64 -11.65 -30.46
N PRO A 157 25.31 -11.18 -29.37
CA PRO A 157 26.72 -11.49 -29.15
C PRO A 157 27.01 -12.98 -29.27
N GLY A 158 28.17 -13.32 -29.86
CA GLY A 158 28.59 -14.73 -29.97
C GLY A 158 28.88 -15.35 -28.61
N LEU A 159 28.44 -16.62 -28.43
CA LEU A 159 28.80 -17.38 -27.24
C LEU A 159 30.31 -17.57 -27.16
N THR A 160 30.91 -17.09 -26.09
CA THR A 160 32.33 -17.23 -25.75
C THR A 160 32.49 -17.99 -24.46
N LYS A 161 33.52 -18.85 -24.37
CA LYS A 161 33.82 -19.63 -23.16
C LYS A 161 34.94 -19.01 -22.32
N VAL A 162 35.80 -18.23 -22.96
CA VAL A 162 37.00 -17.67 -22.34
C VAL A 162 37.08 -16.17 -22.66
N PRO A 163 37.29 -15.31 -21.68
CA PRO A 163 37.54 -13.88 -21.92
C PRO A 163 38.85 -13.69 -22.65
N ILE A 164 38.89 -12.80 -23.62
CA ILE A 164 40.06 -12.48 -24.43
C ILE A 164 40.46 -11.00 -24.27
N GLY A 165 41.67 -10.74 -23.84
CA GLY A 165 42.21 -9.39 -23.62
C GLY A 165 41.46 -8.69 -22.47
N ASP A 166 41.02 -7.44 -22.67
CA ASP A 166 40.39 -6.57 -21.65
C ASP A 166 38.90 -6.88 -21.39
N GLN A 167 38.44 -8.11 -21.72
CA GLN A 167 37.05 -8.49 -21.48
C GLN A 167 36.81 -8.81 -20.00
N PRO A 168 35.61 -8.51 -19.45
CA PRO A 168 35.25 -8.90 -18.10
C PRO A 168 35.37 -10.42 -17.86
N ALA A 169 35.82 -10.84 -16.70
CA ALA A 169 35.97 -12.26 -16.36
C ALA A 169 34.66 -13.06 -16.44
N ASP A 170 33.50 -12.40 -16.27
CA ASP A 170 32.15 -12.96 -16.30
C ASP A 170 31.47 -12.83 -17.67
N ILE A 171 32.21 -12.53 -18.74
CA ILE A 171 31.66 -12.30 -20.10
C ILE A 171 30.82 -13.47 -20.61
N GLU A 172 31.21 -14.69 -20.30
CA GLU A 172 30.43 -15.89 -20.64
C GLU A 172 29.03 -15.84 -20.01
N LYS A 173 28.97 -15.53 -18.70
CA LYS A 173 27.71 -15.43 -17.97
C LYS A 173 26.85 -14.30 -18.49
N GLN A 174 27.41 -13.13 -18.75
CA GLN A 174 26.71 -11.99 -19.32
C GLN A 174 26.11 -12.32 -20.68
N THR A 175 26.90 -12.89 -21.57
CA THR A 175 26.46 -13.31 -22.92
C THR A 175 25.35 -14.35 -22.84
N ARG A 176 25.53 -15.38 -22.01
CA ARG A 176 24.54 -16.44 -21.83
C ARG A 176 23.23 -15.93 -21.27
N THR A 177 23.29 -15.03 -20.28
CA THR A 177 22.09 -14.40 -19.69
C THR A 177 21.36 -13.57 -20.73
N LEU A 178 22.07 -12.70 -21.48
CA LEU A 178 21.48 -11.88 -22.53
C LEU A 178 20.80 -12.72 -23.61
N ILE A 179 21.48 -13.76 -24.09
CA ILE A 179 20.90 -14.66 -25.11
C ILE A 179 19.65 -15.36 -24.54
N SER A 180 19.72 -15.86 -23.31
CA SER A 180 18.59 -16.51 -22.65
C SER A 180 17.37 -15.58 -22.49
N GLU A 181 17.56 -14.30 -22.19
CA GLU A 181 16.48 -13.29 -22.13
C GLU A 181 15.72 -13.17 -23.45
N PHE A 182 16.42 -13.23 -24.58
CA PHE A 182 15.78 -13.14 -25.91
C PHE A 182 15.12 -14.45 -26.35
N ILE A 183 15.78 -15.59 -26.16
CA ILE A 183 15.25 -16.89 -26.61
C ILE A 183 14.20 -17.49 -25.67
N ALA A 184 14.13 -17.05 -24.39
CA ALA A 184 13.11 -17.49 -23.45
C ALA A 184 11.72 -16.97 -23.83
N LYS A 185 11.63 -15.86 -24.56
CA LYS A 185 10.37 -15.31 -25.04
C LYS A 185 9.64 -16.32 -25.92
N PRO A 186 8.38 -16.68 -25.63
CA PRO A 186 7.66 -17.72 -26.35
C PRO A 186 7.41 -17.40 -27.82
N ASN A 187 7.39 -16.10 -28.17
CA ASN A 187 7.17 -15.63 -29.53
C ASN A 187 8.45 -15.48 -30.35
N SER A 188 9.62 -15.82 -29.79
CA SER A 188 10.89 -15.80 -30.51
C SER A 188 11.17 -17.12 -31.21
N ILE A 189 11.44 -17.09 -32.51
CA ILE A 189 11.95 -18.22 -33.30
C ILE A 189 13.47 -18.24 -33.12
N ILE A 190 14.06 -19.39 -32.83
CA ILE A 190 15.50 -19.53 -32.57
C ILE A 190 16.21 -20.00 -33.85
N LEU A 191 17.13 -19.20 -34.35
CA LEU A 191 18.02 -19.57 -35.43
C LEU A 191 19.36 -20.04 -34.85
N ALA A 192 19.51 -21.36 -34.68
CA ALA A 192 20.70 -21.94 -34.08
C ALA A 192 21.79 -22.19 -35.13
N VAL A 193 22.79 -21.29 -35.18
CA VAL A 193 23.89 -21.35 -36.14
C VAL A 193 25.05 -22.17 -35.58
N SER A 194 25.43 -23.23 -36.28
CA SER A 194 26.50 -24.14 -35.92
C SER A 194 27.40 -24.44 -37.10
N PRO A 195 28.73 -24.44 -36.95
CA PRO A 195 29.64 -24.84 -38.03
C PRO A 195 29.59 -26.35 -38.25
N ALA A 196 29.56 -26.81 -39.52
CA ALA A 196 29.46 -28.24 -39.89
C ALA A 196 30.74 -29.01 -39.68
N ASN A 197 31.89 -28.31 -39.68
CA ASN A 197 33.20 -28.90 -39.45
C ASN A 197 33.54 -29.17 -37.97
N VAL A 198 32.57 -29.00 -37.08
CA VAL A 198 32.68 -29.31 -35.64
C VAL A 198 31.53 -30.20 -35.25
N ASP A 199 31.77 -31.14 -34.34
CA ASP A 199 30.74 -32.06 -33.89
C ASP A 199 29.54 -31.29 -33.30
N LEU A 200 28.34 -31.62 -33.76
CA LEU A 200 27.08 -30.96 -33.40
C LEU A 200 26.78 -31.07 -31.90
N VAL A 201 27.25 -32.13 -31.22
CA VAL A 201 27.09 -32.28 -29.76
C VAL A 201 27.74 -31.15 -28.98
N ASN A 202 28.75 -30.50 -29.56
CA ASN A 202 29.46 -29.38 -28.96
C ASN A 202 28.82 -28.00 -29.26
N SER A 203 27.72 -27.99 -30.02
CA SER A 203 27.03 -26.74 -30.34
C SER A 203 26.34 -26.12 -29.12
N GLU A 204 26.93 -25.04 -28.60
CA GLU A 204 26.35 -24.29 -27.50
C GLU A 204 25.01 -23.62 -27.88
N ALA A 205 24.85 -23.29 -29.17
CA ALA A 205 23.58 -22.72 -29.67
C ALA A 205 22.42 -23.72 -29.52
N LEU A 206 22.65 -24.97 -29.92
CA LEU A 206 21.65 -26.06 -29.79
C LEU A 206 21.41 -26.45 -28.35
N LYS A 207 22.43 -26.42 -27.49
CA LYS A 207 22.27 -26.68 -26.04
C LYS A 207 21.37 -25.63 -25.40
N LEU A 208 21.60 -24.35 -25.68
CA LEU A 208 20.74 -23.27 -25.16
C LEU A 208 19.32 -23.33 -25.75
N ALA A 209 19.21 -23.59 -27.07
CA ALA A 209 17.92 -23.74 -27.72
C ALA A 209 17.10 -24.89 -27.08
N ARG A 210 17.74 -26.06 -26.80
CA ARG A 210 17.09 -27.20 -26.17
C ARG A 210 16.60 -26.91 -24.74
N HIS A 211 17.30 -26.03 -24.03
CA HIS A 211 16.89 -25.65 -22.67
C HIS A 211 15.54 -24.90 -22.66
N VAL A 212 15.31 -24.04 -23.65
CA VAL A 212 14.09 -23.21 -23.74
C VAL A 212 13.05 -23.76 -24.73
N ASP A 213 13.44 -24.64 -25.65
CA ASP A 213 12.61 -25.33 -26.64
C ASP A 213 12.96 -26.83 -26.69
N PRO A 214 12.63 -27.61 -25.63
CA PRO A 214 12.99 -29.03 -25.55
C PRO A 214 12.48 -29.88 -26.69
N LEU A 215 11.36 -29.48 -27.31
CA LEU A 215 10.71 -30.18 -28.40
C LEU A 215 11.15 -29.72 -29.79
N GLY A 216 12.04 -28.73 -29.89
CA GLY A 216 12.51 -28.15 -31.14
C GLY A 216 11.43 -27.60 -32.05
N ARG A 217 10.32 -27.05 -31.46
CA ARG A 217 9.15 -26.56 -32.22
C ARG A 217 9.36 -25.22 -32.89
N ARG A 218 10.20 -24.36 -32.29
CA ARG A 218 10.51 -23.00 -32.75
C ARG A 218 11.99 -22.80 -33.04
N THR A 219 12.74 -23.87 -33.18
CA THR A 219 14.19 -23.85 -33.46
C THR A 219 14.46 -24.30 -34.88
N VAL A 220 15.15 -23.46 -35.66
CA VAL A 220 15.70 -23.76 -36.98
C VAL A 220 17.22 -23.94 -36.83
N GLY A 221 17.75 -25.04 -37.27
CA GLY A 221 19.19 -25.30 -37.30
C GLY A 221 19.81 -24.75 -38.57
N VAL A 222 20.91 -24.00 -38.47
CA VAL A 222 21.71 -23.59 -39.66
C VAL A 222 23.11 -24.17 -39.53
N LEU A 223 23.51 -24.90 -40.54
CA LEU A 223 24.86 -25.43 -40.68
C LEU A 223 25.69 -24.56 -41.64
N THR A 224 26.68 -23.89 -41.10
CA THR A 224 27.66 -23.11 -41.88
C THR A 224 28.90 -23.92 -42.10
N LYS A 225 29.77 -23.45 -43.02
CA LYS A 225 31.07 -24.07 -43.29
C LYS A 225 30.95 -25.53 -43.76
N VAL A 226 29.88 -25.85 -44.49
CA VAL A 226 29.65 -27.15 -45.08
C VAL A 226 30.73 -27.51 -46.13
N ASP A 227 31.31 -26.47 -46.75
CA ASP A 227 32.43 -26.55 -47.68
C ASP A 227 33.80 -26.87 -47.06
N LEU A 228 33.90 -26.69 -45.72
CA LEU A 228 35.14 -26.94 -44.97
C LEU A 228 35.13 -28.28 -44.22
N MET A 229 34.25 -29.19 -44.58
CA MET A 229 34.26 -30.54 -44.03
C MET A 229 35.37 -31.40 -44.67
N ASP A 230 35.94 -32.35 -43.89
CA ASP A 230 37.01 -33.23 -44.35
C ASP A 230 36.57 -34.14 -45.52
N HIS A 231 37.46 -34.45 -46.40
CA HIS A 231 37.19 -35.37 -47.51
C HIS A 231 36.66 -36.73 -47.00
N GLY A 232 35.50 -37.13 -47.49
CA GLY A 232 34.79 -38.35 -47.06
C GLY A 232 33.78 -38.18 -45.95
N THR A 233 33.73 -37.01 -45.30
CA THR A 233 32.67 -36.66 -44.33
C THR A 233 31.60 -35.78 -44.97
N ASN A 234 30.35 -35.87 -44.48
CA ASN A 234 29.27 -35.05 -44.97
C ASN A 234 28.23 -34.74 -43.86
N ALA A 235 27.49 -33.66 -43.99
CA ALA A 235 26.50 -33.23 -43.06
C ALA A 235 25.09 -33.80 -43.35
N LEU A 236 24.94 -34.81 -44.23
CA LEU A 236 23.64 -35.28 -44.74
C LEU A 236 22.75 -35.80 -43.61
N ASP A 237 23.31 -36.57 -42.66
CA ASP A 237 22.54 -37.13 -41.52
C ASP A 237 22.04 -36.03 -40.57
N ILE A 238 22.80 -34.96 -40.45
CA ILE A 238 22.38 -33.78 -39.66
C ILE A 238 21.29 -33.03 -40.42
N LEU A 239 21.50 -32.74 -41.70
CA LEU A 239 20.54 -32.02 -42.54
C LEU A 239 19.21 -32.79 -42.71
N SER A 240 19.27 -34.13 -42.67
CA SER A 240 18.07 -34.97 -42.68
C SER A 240 17.36 -35.08 -41.35
N GLY A 241 17.94 -34.54 -40.27
CA GLY A 241 17.38 -34.59 -38.92
C GLY A 241 17.56 -35.91 -38.17
N ARG A 242 18.38 -36.83 -38.69
CA ARG A 242 18.63 -38.18 -38.11
C ARG A 242 19.44 -38.07 -36.81
N VAL A 243 20.42 -37.16 -36.78
CA VAL A 243 21.33 -37.00 -35.61
C VAL A 243 20.64 -36.19 -34.51
N TYR A 244 19.92 -35.12 -34.89
CA TYR A 244 19.27 -34.23 -33.96
C TYR A 244 17.92 -33.79 -34.54
N PRO A 245 16.79 -34.28 -34.04
CA PRO A 245 15.49 -33.97 -34.60
C PRO A 245 15.03 -32.56 -34.19
N LEU A 246 14.88 -31.68 -35.18
CA LEU A 246 14.21 -30.38 -35.03
C LEU A 246 12.93 -30.41 -35.88
N LYS A 247 11.81 -29.84 -35.37
CA LYS A 247 10.56 -29.80 -36.13
C LYS A 247 10.67 -28.93 -37.40
N LEU A 248 11.45 -27.85 -37.31
CA LEU A 248 11.72 -26.95 -38.43
C LEU A 248 12.94 -27.36 -39.27
N GLY A 249 13.68 -28.38 -38.84
CA GLY A 249 14.79 -28.99 -39.58
C GLY A 249 16.10 -28.21 -39.53
N PHE A 250 17.04 -28.67 -40.36
CA PHE A 250 18.35 -28.05 -40.57
C PHE A 250 18.50 -27.57 -42.01
N ILE A 251 19.19 -26.44 -42.20
CA ILE A 251 19.49 -25.86 -43.50
C ILE A 251 21.00 -25.64 -43.57
N GLY A 252 21.63 -26.16 -44.60
CA GLY A 252 23.06 -25.93 -44.87
C GLY A 252 23.26 -24.67 -45.68
N VAL A 253 24.24 -23.84 -45.33
CA VAL A 253 24.63 -22.64 -46.04
C VAL A 253 26.16 -22.58 -46.21
N VAL A 254 26.60 -21.99 -47.31
CA VAL A 254 28.02 -21.76 -47.59
C VAL A 254 28.25 -20.25 -47.70
N ASN A 255 28.97 -19.71 -46.71
CA ASN A 255 29.30 -18.30 -46.64
C ASN A 255 30.63 -18.03 -47.31
N ARG A 256 30.91 -16.74 -47.64
CA ARG A 256 32.23 -16.29 -48.14
C ARG A 256 33.36 -16.73 -47.21
N SER A 257 34.44 -17.19 -47.79
CA SER A 257 35.70 -17.49 -47.08
C SER A 257 36.37 -16.19 -46.60
N GLN A 258 37.36 -16.32 -45.69
CA GLN A 258 38.18 -15.16 -45.32
C GLN A 258 38.94 -14.53 -46.51
N GLN A 259 39.37 -15.37 -47.47
CA GLN A 259 39.98 -14.90 -48.68
C GLN A 259 39.04 -14.14 -49.61
N ASP A 260 37.79 -14.61 -49.76
CA ASP A 260 36.76 -13.93 -50.54
C ASP A 260 36.42 -12.57 -49.93
N ILE A 261 36.44 -12.47 -48.61
CA ILE A 261 36.17 -11.23 -47.87
C ILE A 261 37.34 -10.22 -48.08
N GLN A 262 38.58 -10.68 -47.94
CA GLN A 262 39.76 -9.86 -48.16
C GLN A 262 39.89 -9.42 -49.61
N GLY A 263 39.48 -10.29 -50.55
CA GLY A 263 39.42 -10.04 -51.97
C GLY A 263 38.21 -9.19 -52.44
N ASN A 264 37.36 -8.72 -51.50
CA ASN A 264 36.12 -7.97 -51.81
C ASN A 264 35.20 -8.65 -52.82
N LYS A 265 35.10 -9.99 -52.79
CA LYS A 265 34.24 -10.73 -53.70
C LYS A 265 32.78 -10.27 -53.57
N PRO A 266 32.09 -9.90 -54.66
CA PRO A 266 30.70 -9.47 -54.65
C PRO A 266 29.78 -10.52 -54.02
N MET A 267 28.74 -10.08 -53.31
CA MET A 267 27.79 -10.99 -52.60
C MET A 267 27.02 -11.85 -53.61
N ASP A 268 26.66 -11.33 -54.78
CA ASP A 268 25.93 -12.03 -55.83
C ASP A 268 26.75 -13.19 -56.39
N GLU A 269 28.07 -13.05 -56.51
CA GLU A 269 28.98 -14.12 -56.95
C GLU A 269 29.11 -15.19 -55.85
N ALA A 270 29.11 -14.79 -54.58
CA ALA A 270 29.17 -15.72 -53.46
C ALA A 270 27.92 -16.57 -53.39
N LEU A 271 26.73 -15.99 -53.61
CA LEU A 271 25.45 -16.70 -53.63
C LEU A 271 25.36 -17.67 -54.83
N LYS A 272 25.91 -17.28 -56.01
CA LYS A 272 26.04 -18.18 -57.17
C LYS A 272 26.94 -19.34 -56.85
N ALA A 273 28.11 -19.10 -56.24
CA ALA A 273 29.05 -20.14 -55.84
C ALA A 273 28.44 -21.12 -54.79
N GLU A 274 27.65 -20.59 -53.80
CA GLU A 274 26.90 -21.42 -52.87
C GLU A 274 25.94 -22.38 -53.59
N ASN A 275 25.15 -21.86 -54.52
CA ASN A 275 24.21 -22.68 -55.30
C ASN A 275 24.91 -23.72 -56.16
N GLU A 276 26.05 -23.40 -56.77
CA GLU A 276 26.88 -24.28 -57.56
C GLU A 276 27.49 -25.39 -56.69
N PHE A 277 27.96 -25.04 -55.47
CA PHE A 277 28.49 -26.03 -54.53
C PHE A 277 27.44 -27.09 -54.21
N PHE A 278 26.22 -26.69 -53.78
CA PHE A 278 25.17 -27.65 -53.42
C PHE A 278 24.70 -28.48 -54.62
N LYS A 279 24.69 -27.97 -55.83
CA LYS A 279 24.33 -28.71 -57.08
C LYS A 279 25.39 -29.73 -57.53
N HIS A 280 26.66 -29.42 -57.38
CA HIS A 280 27.74 -30.25 -57.85
C HIS A 280 28.26 -31.24 -56.82
N HIS A 281 28.12 -30.95 -55.52
CA HIS A 281 28.65 -31.80 -54.48
C HIS A 281 27.87 -33.15 -54.39
N PRO A 282 28.56 -34.30 -54.50
CA PRO A 282 27.91 -35.65 -54.56
C PRO A 282 26.93 -35.93 -53.44
N ALA A 283 27.24 -35.52 -52.17
CA ALA A 283 26.41 -35.81 -51.01
C ALA A 283 25.19 -34.88 -50.96
N TYR A 284 25.24 -33.64 -51.43
CA TYR A 284 24.22 -32.66 -51.28
C TYR A 284 23.31 -32.41 -52.49
N ARG A 285 23.68 -32.97 -53.63
CA ARG A 285 22.97 -32.81 -54.91
C ARG A 285 21.45 -33.10 -54.80
N ASN A 286 21.10 -34.15 -54.02
CA ASN A 286 19.71 -34.61 -53.91
C ASN A 286 18.88 -33.68 -53.01
N ILE A 287 19.53 -32.90 -52.15
CA ILE A 287 18.90 -31.92 -51.22
C ILE A 287 19.25 -30.49 -51.55
N ALA A 288 19.86 -30.20 -52.68
CA ALA A 288 20.33 -28.87 -53.09
C ALA A 288 19.18 -27.84 -53.08
N ASN A 289 17.98 -28.25 -53.43
CA ASN A 289 16.77 -27.42 -53.38
C ASN A 289 16.29 -27.04 -51.98
N ARG A 290 16.84 -27.68 -50.94
CA ARG A 290 16.55 -27.42 -49.52
C ARG A 290 17.75 -26.89 -48.76
N CYS A 291 18.77 -26.44 -49.47
CA CYS A 291 19.99 -25.82 -48.93
C CYS A 291 20.20 -24.44 -49.55
N GLY A 292 21.10 -23.69 -48.95
CA GLY A 292 21.52 -22.36 -49.41
C GLY A 292 20.73 -21.22 -48.78
N THR A 293 21.30 -20.05 -48.85
CA THR A 293 20.81 -18.82 -48.21
C THR A 293 19.42 -18.40 -48.72
N GLN A 294 19.14 -18.57 -50.00
CA GLN A 294 17.84 -18.24 -50.59
C GLN A 294 16.73 -19.12 -50.02
N PHE A 295 16.99 -20.43 -49.83
CA PHE A 295 16.03 -21.35 -49.20
C PHE A 295 15.85 -21.02 -47.74
N LEU A 296 16.95 -20.69 -47.03
CA LEU A 296 16.90 -20.25 -45.65
C LEU A 296 16.01 -19.01 -45.49
N ALA A 297 16.24 -17.95 -46.27
CA ALA A 297 15.45 -16.71 -46.20
C ALA A 297 13.95 -16.97 -46.44
N LYS A 298 13.59 -17.77 -47.45
CA LYS A 298 12.19 -18.16 -47.71
C LYS A 298 11.57 -18.96 -46.54
N THR A 299 12.31 -19.93 -46.01
CA THR A 299 11.87 -20.76 -44.89
C THR A 299 11.66 -19.92 -43.63
N LEU A 300 12.58 -18.98 -43.33
CA LEU A 300 12.46 -18.07 -42.18
C LEU A 300 11.25 -17.14 -42.33
N ASN A 301 11.03 -16.57 -43.51
CA ASN A 301 9.85 -15.75 -43.79
C ASN A 301 8.56 -16.55 -43.60
N GLN A 302 8.45 -17.74 -44.18
CA GLN A 302 7.27 -18.59 -44.03
C GLN A 302 7.02 -19.01 -42.59
N THR A 303 8.10 -19.40 -41.86
CA THR A 303 8.01 -19.79 -40.46
C THR A 303 7.58 -18.62 -39.58
N LEU A 304 8.15 -17.42 -39.81
CA LEU A 304 7.77 -16.23 -39.08
C LEU A 304 6.31 -15.86 -39.33
N MET A 305 5.86 -15.95 -40.58
CA MET A 305 4.47 -15.69 -40.94
C MET A 305 3.46 -16.62 -40.28
N VAL A 306 3.75 -17.93 -40.29
CA VAL A 306 2.92 -18.93 -39.62
C VAL A 306 2.91 -18.66 -38.12
N HIS A 307 4.06 -18.37 -37.54
CA HIS A 307 4.20 -18.07 -36.11
C HIS A 307 3.46 -16.78 -35.70
N ILE A 308 3.53 -15.71 -36.52
CA ILE A 308 2.76 -14.48 -36.29
C ILE A 308 1.26 -14.80 -36.28
N ARG A 309 0.78 -15.54 -37.30
CA ARG A 309 -0.65 -15.91 -37.39
C ARG A 309 -1.16 -16.70 -36.20
N GLU A 310 -0.31 -17.64 -35.71
CA GLU A 310 -0.66 -18.44 -34.52
C GLU A 310 -0.66 -17.61 -33.23
N ARG A 311 0.20 -16.59 -33.12
CA ARG A 311 0.38 -15.78 -31.92
C ARG A 311 -0.43 -14.48 -31.88
N LEU A 312 -0.94 -14.05 -33.03
CA LEU A 312 -1.70 -12.80 -33.12
C LEU A 312 -2.90 -12.71 -32.16
N PRO A 313 -3.69 -13.81 -31.95
CA PRO A 313 -4.78 -13.81 -30.98
C PRO A 313 -4.28 -13.61 -29.53
N ASP A 314 -3.17 -14.25 -29.18
CA ASP A 314 -2.56 -14.13 -27.84
C ASP A 314 -2.05 -12.69 -27.60
N ILE A 315 -1.44 -12.10 -28.61
CA ILE A 315 -0.98 -10.70 -28.59
C ILE A 315 -2.15 -9.74 -28.42
N LYS A 316 -3.25 -9.97 -29.16
CA LYS A 316 -4.50 -9.18 -29.04
C LYS A 316 -5.10 -9.29 -27.62
N ALA A 317 -5.16 -10.49 -27.07
CA ALA A 317 -5.64 -10.70 -25.70
C ALA A 317 -4.76 -9.98 -24.66
N ARG A 318 -3.45 -10.07 -24.82
CA ARG A 318 -2.49 -9.35 -23.94
C ARG A 318 -2.64 -7.84 -24.06
N LEU A 319 -2.78 -7.32 -25.27
CA LEU A 319 -2.99 -5.89 -25.53
C LEU A 319 -4.29 -5.40 -24.88
N ASN A 320 -5.38 -6.15 -25.00
CA ASN A 320 -6.64 -5.81 -24.36
C ASN A 320 -6.52 -5.80 -22.82
N THR A 321 -5.75 -6.73 -22.26
CA THR A 321 -5.47 -6.74 -20.82
C THR A 321 -4.69 -5.50 -20.39
N LEU A 322 -3.61 -5.14 -21.11
CA LEU A 322 -2.80 -3.95 -20.84
C LEU A 322 -3.63 -2.67 -20.99
N MET A 323 -4.48 -2.60 -22.03
CA MET A 323 -5.40 -1.48 -22.24
C MET A 323 -6.39 -1.33 -21.08
N GLY A 324 -6.97 -2.44 -20.60
CA GLY A 324 -7.85 -2.44 -19.43
C GLY A 324 -7.13 -2.02 -18.15
N GLN A 325 -5.92 -2.51 -17.92
CA GLN A 325 -5.10 -2.13 -16.77
C GLN A 325 -4.75 -0.63 -16.80
N THR A 326 -4.27 -0.14 -17.96
CA THR A 326 -3.93 1.30 -18.10
C THR A 326 -5.17 2.19 -18.01
N GLN A 327 -6.33 1.72 -18.49
CA GLN A 327 -7.59 2.45 -18.33
C GLN A 327 -8.05 2.50 -16.87
N GLN A 328 -7.87 1.41 -16.13
CA GLN A 328 -8.15 1.38 -14.70
C GLN A 328 -7.17 2.28 -13.92
N GLU A 329 -5.88 2.25 -14.27
CA GLU A 329 -4.87 3.13 -13.69
C GLU A 329 -5.17 4.60 -13.99
N LEU A 330 -5.54 4.94 -15.24
CA LEU A 330 -5.96 6.29 -15.61
C LEU A 330 -7.20 6.74 -14.82
N ALA A 331 -8.15 5.84 -14.57
CA ALA A 331 -9.33 6.14 -13.76
C ALA A 331 -8.97 6.50 -12.30
N THR A 332 -7.85 5.97 -11.76
CA THR A 332 -7.38 6.35 -10.42
C THR A 332 -6.84 7.79 -10.36
N TYR A 333 -6.33 8.30 -11.47
CA TYR A 333 -5.86 9.69 -11.59
C TYR A 333 -6.99 10.69 -11.89
N GLY A 334 -8.22 10.21 -12.14
CA GLY A 334 -9.41 11.02 -12.40
C GLY A 334 -9.55 11.52 -13.85
N ASP A 335 -10.78 11.89 -14.19
CA ASP A 335 -11.16 12.20 -15.58
C ASP A 335 -10.69 13.62 -16.00
N ASN A 336 -10.22 13.74 -17.23
CA ASN A 336 -9.77 15.03 -17.81
C ASN A 336 -10.92 15.91 -18.35
N GLN A 337 -12.18 15.39 -18.29
CA GLN A 337 -13.34 16.04 -18.89
C GLN A 337 -13.69 17.42 -18.28
N PHE A 338 -13.08 17.78 -17.13
CA PHE A 338 -13.38 19.01 -16.39
C PHE A 338 -12.36 20.13 -16.59
N SER A 339 -11.59 20.13 -17.66
CA SER A 339 -10.53 21.13 -17.90
C SER A 339 -11.04 22.53 -18.31
N GLY A 340 -12.36 22.70 -18.51
CA GLY A 340 -12.97 23.98 -18.88
C GLY A 340 -13.21 24.90 -17.69
N LYS A 341 -13.07 26.24 -17.90
CA LYS A 341 -13.33 27.26 -16.85
C LYS A 341 -14.72 27.16 -16.24
N GLU A 342 -15.72 26.76 -17.03
CA GLU A 342 -17.13 26.63 -16.62
C GLU A 342 -17.38 25.46 -15.67
N HIS A 343 -16.55 24.42 -15.68
CA HIS A 343 -16.72 23.23 -14.86
C HIS A 343 -15.94 23.26 -13.53
N ARG A 344 -15.05 24.24 -13.35
CA ARG A 344 -14.19 24.33 -12.15
C ARG A 344 -15.01 24.48 -10.86
N GLY A 345 -16.03 25.35 -10.87
CA GLY A 345 -16.91 25.54 -9.72
C GLY A 345 -17.68 24.27 -9.36
N SER A 346 -18.20 23.55 -10.36
CA SER A 346 -18.89 22.28 -10.15
C SER A 346 -17.97 21.21 -9.55
N MET A 347 -16.74 21.11 -10.03
CA MET A 347 -15.74 20.18 -9.50
C MET A 347 -15.39 20.47 -8.03
N ILE A 348 -15.11 21.74 -7.70
CA ILE A 348 -14.82 22.15 -6.32
C ILE A 348 -16.00 21.81 -5.42
N LEU A 349 -17.22 22.16 -5.81
CA LEU A 349 -18.42 21.86 -5.05
C LEU A 349 -18.61 20.34 -4.85
N GLN A 350 -18.34 19.55 -5.88
CA GLN A 350 -18.40 18.09 -5.80
C GLN A 350 -17.36 17.54 -4.82
N GLN A 351 -16.12 18.04 -4.86
CA GLN A 351 -15.06 17.58 -3.93
C GLN A 351 -15.35 18.01 -2.49
N MET A 352 -15.86 19.20 -2.27
CA MET A 352 -16.32 19.65 -0.94
C MET A 352 -17.44 18.76 -0.41
N THR A 353 -18.43 18.43 -1.24
CA THR A 353 -19.55 17.57 -0.86
C THR A 353 -19.07 16.15 -0.55
N LYS A 354 -18.17 15.59 -1.37
CA LYS A 354 -17.56 14.28 -1.12
C LYS A 354 -16.78 14.28 0.20
N PHE A 355 -15.98 15.32 0.46
CA PHE A 355 -15.21 15.45 1.67
C PHE A 355 -16.11 15.55 2.91
N ALA A 356 -17.12 16.43 2.87
CA ALA A 356 -18.09 16.58 3.95
C ALA A 356 -18.88 15.28 4.21
N SER A 357 -19.32 14.61 3.15
CA SER A 357 -20.00 13.32 3.24
C SER A 357 -19.10 12.23 3.82
N SER A 358 -17.82 12.17 3.43
CA SER A 358 -16.83 11.24 3.98
C SER A 358 -16.58 11.51 5.46
N PHE A 359 -16.46 12.78 5.86
CA PHE A 359 -16.31 13.18 7.25
C PHE A 359 -17.51 12.72 8.10
N ILE A 360 -18.73 13.00 7.65
CA ILE A 360 -19.97 12.63 8.34
C ILE A 360 -20.09 11.10 8.42
N SER A 361 -19.87 10.39 7.30
CA SER A 361 -20.00 8.92 7.25
C SER A 361 -18.94 8.22 8.11
N SER A 362 -17.74 8.79 8.26
CA SER A 362 -16.69 8.28 9.14
C SER A 362 -17.09 8.41 10.63
N ILE A 363 -17.78 9.49 11.00
CA ILE A 363 -18.32 9.67 12.35
C ILE A 363 -19.49 8.71 12.59
N ASP A 364 -20.40 8.57 11.63
CA ASP A 364 -21.59 7.72 11.75
C ASP A 364 -21.31 6.22 11.58
N GLY A 365 -20.08 5.86 11.17
CA GLY A 365 -19.68 4.46 10.96
C GLY A 365 -20.30 3.83 9.72
N THR A 366 -20.74 4.63 8.75
CA THR A 366 -21.34 4.20 7.47
C THR A 366 -20.35 4.27 6.30
N SER A 367 -19.10 4.62 6.56
CA SER A 367 -18.03 4.67 5.55
C SER A 367 -17.76 3.29 4.95
N SER A 368 -17.57 3.23 3.63
CA SER A 368 -17.15 2.01 2.93
C SER A 368 -15.68 1.62 3.20
N GLU A 369 -14.87 2.53 3.70
CA GLU A 369 -13.43 2.36 3.96
C GLU A 369 -13.13 2.17 5.45
N ILE A 370 -13.78 1.19 6.10
CA ILE A 370 -13.57 0.92 7.52
C ILE A 370 -12.28 0.13 7.71
N SER A 371 -11.38 0.64 8.55
CA SER A 371 -10.17 -0.08 8.95
C SER A 371 -10.51 -1.27 9.84
N THR A 372 -10.00 -2.47 9.48
CA THR A 372 -10.12 -3.67 10.30
C THR A 372 -8.99 -3.81 11.32
N LYS A 373 -7.98 -2.94 11.27
CA LYS A 373 -6.76 -3.02 12.11
C LYS A 373 -6.82 -2.12 13.34
N GLN A 374 -7.57 -1.02 13.28
CA GLN A 374 -7.65 -0.03 14.37
C GLN A 374 -9.06 0.53 14.47
N LEU A 375 -9.48 0.85 15.71
CA LEU A 375 -10.70 1.61 15.93
C LEU A 375 -10.49 3.05 15.44
N SER A 376 -11.40 3.53 14.60
CA SER A 376 -11.38 4.88 14.02
C SER A 376 -12.80 5.45 13.98
N GLY A 377 -12.90 6.75 13.81
CA GLY A 377 -14.17 7.41 13.62
C GLY A 377 -15.11 7.31 14.84
N GLY A 378 -16.40 7.16 14.59
CA GLY A 378 -17.42 7.07 15.64
C GLY A 378 -17.20 5.93 16.64
N ALA A 379 -16.66 4.79 16.19
CA ALA A 379 -16.33 3.68 17.09
C ALA A 379 -15.22 4.05 18.09
N ARG A 380 -14.24 4.87 17.67
CA ARG A 380 -13.20 5.38 18.56
C ARG A 380 -13.76 6.41 19.54
N ILE A 381 -14.66 7.30 19.09
CA ILE A 381 -15.36 8.26 19.95
C ILE A 381 -16.15 7.50 21.04
N TYR A 382 -16.88 6.46 20.65
CA TYR A 382 -17.58 5.59 21.60
C TYR A 382 -16.64 4.94 22.62
N TYR A 383 -15.50 4.45 22.17
CA TYR A 383 -14.47 3.88 23.04
C TYR A 383 -13.88 4.92 24.02
N ILE A 384 -13.69 6.18 23.57
CA ILE A 384 -13.23 7.28 24.44
C ILE A 384 -14.24 7.49 25.56
N PHE A 385 -15.54 7.54 25.27
CA PHE A 385 -16.58 7.75 26.27
C PHE A 385 -16.67 6.61 27.28
N ASN A 386 -16.77 5.39 26.81
CA ASN A 386 -17.08 4.25 27.68
C ASN A 386 -15.85 3.65 28.37
N SER A 387 -14.74 3.55 27.67
CA SER A 387 -13.55 2.88 28.21
C SER A 387 -12.56 3.87 28.83
N VAL A 388 -12.16 4.90 28.10
CA VAL A 388 -11.13 5.84 28.58
C VAL A 388 -11.67 6.74 29.66
N PHE A 389 -12.75 7.45 29.35
CA PHE A 389 -13.38 8.38 30.28
C PHE A 389 -14.04 7.65 31.45
N GLY A 390 -14.80 6.60 31.18
CA GLY A 390 -15.44 5.79 32.22
C GLY A 390 -14.44 5.26 33.24
N SER A 391 -13.36 4.59 32.76
CA SER A 391 -12.32 4.07 33.66
C SER A 391 -11.57 5.19 34.41
N SER A 392 -11.37 6.35 33.78
CA SER A 392 -10.74 7.52 34.46
C SER A 392 -11.61 8.01 35.60
N LEU A 393 -12.93 8.06 35.42
CA LEU A 393 -13.86 8.46 36.49
C LEU A 393 -13.93 7.41 37.59
N GLU A 394 -13.92 6.12 37.25
CA GLU A 394 -13.94 5.01 38.24
C GLU A 394 -12.66 4.96 39.06
N SER A 395 -11.52 5.36 38.53
CA SER A 395 -10.25 5.38 39.25
C SER A 395 -10.14 6.45 40.32
N ILE A 396 -11.05 7.42 40.35
CA ILE A 396 -11.05 8.50 41.35
C ILE A 396 -11.67 8.01 42.64
N ASP A 397 -10.86 7.92 43.70
CA ASP A 397 -11.35 7.73 45.06
C ASP A 397 -11.53 9.09 45.76
N PRO A 398 -12.78 9.47 46.07
CA PRO A 398 -13.06 10.76 46.69
C PRO A 398 -12.57 10.86 48.15
N THR A 399 -12.07 9.78 48.73
CA THR A 399 -11.60 9.74 50.13
C THR A 399 -10.08 9.66 50.24
N SER A 400 -9.37 9.44 49.14
CA SER A 400 -7.92 9.26 49.16
C SER A 400 -7.10 10.44 49.72
N ASN A 401 -7.60 11.66 49.47
CA ASN A 401 -6.96 12.90 49.87
C ASN A 401 -7.49 13.47 51.21
N LEU A 402 -8.35 12.71 51.92
CA LEU A 402 -8.97 13.12 53.18
C LEU A 402 -8.42 12.28 54.34
N SER A 403 -7.45 12.86 55.08
CA SER A 403 -7.01 12.25 56.33
C SER A 403 -8.09 12.30 57.43
N ALA A 404 -8.04 11.41 58.39
CA ALA A 404 -8.95 11.45 59.53
C ALA A 404 -8.84 12.76 60.33
N LEU A 405 -7.63 13.36 60.33
CA LEU A 405 -7.39 14.63 60.97
C LEU A 405 -7.98 15.81 60.22
N ASP A 406 -7.94 15.81 58.91
CA ASP A 406 -8.58 16.85 58.06
C ASP A 406 -10.09 16.88 58.30
N ILE A 407 -10.70 15.69 58.29
CA ILE A 407 -12.14 15.54 58.53
C ILE A 407 -12.50 16.00 59.96
N ARG A 408 -11.71 15.59 60.98
CA ARG A 408 -11.92 16.01 62.38
C ARG A 408 -11.81 17.53 62.47
N THR A 409 -10.81 18.12 61.86
CA THR A 409 -10.58 19.56 61.87
C THR A 409 -11.73 20.30 61.18
N ALA A 410 -12.21 19.80 60.03
CA ALA A 410 -13.38 20.35 59.34
C ALA A 410 -14.62 20.31 60.20
N ILE A 411 -14.88 19.16 60.91
CA ILE A 411 -16.01 19.01 61.83
C ILE A 411 -15.93 20.01 62.95
N ARG A 412 -14.75 20.12 63.63
CA ARG A 412 -14.54 21.04 64.73
C ARG A 412 -14.65 22.50 64.31
N ASN A 413 -14.08 22.91 63.20
CA ASN A 413 -14.20 24.27 62.68
C ASN A 413 -15.62 24.62 62.26
N SER A 414 -16.40 23.68 61.79
CA SER A 414 -17.81 23.91 61.40
C SER A 414 -18.75 23.90 62.58
N THR A 415 -18.34 23.34 63.74
CA THR A 415 -19.12 23.29 64.96
C THR A 415 -19.00 24.59 65.76
N GLY A 416 -17.89 25.29 65.68
CA GLY A 416 -17.59 26.51 66.42
C GLY A 416 -17.50 26.26 67.96
N PRO A 417 -17.80 27.25 68.82
CA PRO A 417 -17.63 27.14 70.28
C PRO A 417 -18.72 26.29 70.97
N ARG A 418 -19.72 25.79 70.23
CA ARG A 418 -20.82 25.03 70.81
C ARG A 418 -20.70 23.53 70.49
N PRO A 419 -20.80 22.64 71.45
CA PRO A 419 -20.79 21.21 71.18
C PRO A 419 -22.01 20.84 70.27
N SER A 420 -21.79 20.13 69.20
CA SER A 420 -22.80 19.65 68.28
C SER A 420 -23.28 18.25 68.69
N LEU A 421 -24.57 18.00 68.59
CA LEU A 421 -25.17 16.66 68.80
C LEU A 421 -24.93 15.75 67.57
N PHE A 422 -24.86 16.36 66.37
CA PHE A 422 -24.74 15.72 65.10
C PHE A 422 -23.59 16.32 64.31
N VAL A 423 -23.10 15.60 63.30
CA VAL A 423 -22.08 16.09 62.35
C VAL A 423 -22.63 17.32 61.62
N PRO A 424 -21.93 18.47 61.64
CA PRO A 424 -22.40 19.67 60.97
C PRO A 424 -22.49 19.50 59.47
N GLU A 425 -23.59 19.93 58.83
CA GLU A 425 -23.80 19.91 57.38
C GLU A 425 -22.73 20.71 56.65
N MET A 426 -22.29 21.84 57.22
CA MET A 426 -21.18 22.63 56.70
C MET A 426 -19.85 21.90 56.58
N ALA A 427 -19.58 20.92 57.47
CA ALA A 427 -18.37 20.12 57.35
C ALA A 427 -18.41 19.20 56.12
N PHE A 428 -19.57 18.61 55.86
CA PHE A 428 -19.80 17.78 54.69
C PHE A 428 -19.65 18.62 53.40
N ASP A 429 -20.28 19.80 53.36
CA ASP A 429 -20.22 20.73 52.22
C ASP A 429 -18.78 21.15 51.87
N LEU A 430 -18.01 21.54 52.91
CA LEU A 430 -16.61 21.92 52.74
C LEU A 430 -15.71 20.78 52.18
N LEU A 431 -15.96 19.56 52.62
CA LEU A 431 -15.15 18.41 52.26
C LEU A 431 -15.54 17.79 50.91
N VAL A 432 -16.83 17.83 50.50
CA VAL A 432 -17.29 17.21 49.26
C VAL A 432 -17.01 18.05 48.04
N LYS A 433 -17.09 19.39 48.13
CA LYS A 433 -16.89 20.32 47.00
C LYS A 433 -15.51 20.18 46.31
N PRO A 434 -14.39 20.08 47.05
CA PRO A 434 -13.08 19.81 46.43
C PRO A 434 -13.01 18.46 45.72
N GLN A 435 -13.71 17.44 46.25
CA GLN A 435 -13.73 16.10 45.65
C GLN A 435 -14.45 16.11 44.27
N ILE A 436 -15.61 16.78 44.22
CA ILE A 436 -16.34 16.98 42.97
C ILE A 436 -15.46 17.66 41.90
N LYS A 437 -14.59 18.58 42.32
CA LYS A 437 -13.66 19.25 41.40
C LYS A 437 -12.67 18.29 40.72
N MET A 438 -12.34 17.16 41.33
CA MET A 438 -11.45 16.13 40.75
C MET A 438 -11.99 15.53 39.45
N LEU A 439 -13.32 15.60 39.21
CA LEU A 439 -13.95 15.15 37.98
C LEU A 439 -13.68 16.06 36.78
N GLU A 440 -13.17 17.29 36.99
CA GLU A 440 -12.92 18.29 35.97
C GLU A 440 -11.82 17.84 34.99
N GLY A 441 -10.67 17.39 35.49
CA GLY A 441 -9.53 16.96 34.67
C GLY A 441 -9.89 15.85 33.67
N PRO A 442 -10.41 14.69 34.11
CA PRO A 442 -10.87 13.63 33.21
C PRO A 442 -11.94 14.07 32.22
N SER A 443 -12.85 14.94 32.64
CA SER A 443 -13.93 15.46 31.77
C SER A 443 -13.38 16.36 30.66
N GLN A 444 -12.47 17.26 30.99
CA GLN A 444 -11.77 18.08 29.98
C GLN A 444 -10.93 17.22 29.05
N ARG A 445 -10.21 16.21 29.57
CA ARG A 445 -9.45 15.30 28.74
C ARG A 445 -10.32 14.49 27.79
N CYS A 446 -11.54 14.15 28.17
CA CYS A 446 -12.53 13.52 27.30
C CYS A 446 -12.87 14.42 26.09
N VAL A 447 -13.10 15.72 26.30
CA VAL A 447 -13.37 16.69 25.24
C VAL A 447 -12.19 16.77 24.27
N GLU A 448 -10.97 16.88 24.81
CA GLU A 448 -9.73 16.93 24.03
C GLU A 448 -9.53 15.69 23.18
N LEU A 449 -9.71 14.49 23.74
CA LEU A 449 -9.54 13.23 23.00
C LEU A 449 -10.53 13.08 21.86
N VAL A 450 -11.78 13.52 22.04
CA VAL A 450 -12.77 13.53 20.97
C VAL A 450 -12.38 14.53 19.89
N TYR A 451 -11.92 15.73 20.26
CA TYR A 451 -11.41 16.72 19.32
C TYR A 451 -10.20 16.17 18.52
N GLU A 452 -9.22 15.53 19.19
CA GLU A 452 -8.10 14.89 18.52
C GLU A 452 -8.55 13.82 17.51
N GLU A 453 -9.58 13.04 17.85
CA GLU A 453 -10.13 12.02 16.96
C GLU A 453 -10.83 12.65 15.74
N LEU A 454 -11.60 13.72 15.93
CA LEU A 454 -12.25 14.46 14.84
C LEU A 454 -11.21 15.05 13.86
N ILE A 455 -10.09 15.58 14.38
CA ILE A 455 -8.98 16.05 13.55
C ILE A 455 -8.36 14.89 12.75
N LYS A 456 -8.17 13.72 13.36
CA LYS A 456 -7.69 12.52 12.63
C LYS A 456 -8.66 12.09 11.54
N ILE A 457 -9.96 12.08 11.82
CA ILE A 457 -10.98 11.80 10.82
C ILE A 457 -10.85 12.79 9.66
N CYS A 458 -10.73 14.09 9.95
CA CYS A 458 -10.56 15.12 8.94
C CYS A 458 -9.34 14.85 8.03
N HIS A 459 -8.21 14.47 8.59
CA HIS A 459 -7.01 14.12 7.82
C HIS A 459 -7.14 12.82 7.00
N THR A 460 -7.97 11.88 7.44
CA THR A 460 -8.21 10.63 6.71
C THR A 460 -9.30 10.73 5.66
N CYS A 461 -10.14 11.77 5.70
CA CYS A 461 -11.17 12.04 4.71
C CYS A 461 -10.60 12.61 3.41
N GLY A 462 -9.70 11.86 2.73
CA GLY A 462 -9.16 12.21 1.43
C GLY A 462 -9.52 11.14 0.41
N SER A 463 -10.32 11.48 -0.61
CA SER A 463 -10.49 10.59 -1.76
C SER A 463 -9.22 10.60 -2.61
N ASN A 464 -8.94 9.51 -3.34
CA ASN A 464 -7.84 9.47 -4.31
C ASN A 464 -7.93 10.62 -5.35
N GLU A 465 -9.15 11.08 -5.64
CA GLU A 465 -9.40 12.23 -6.52
C GLU A 465 -8.94 13.56 -5.89
N LEU A 466 -9.03 13.69 -4.56
CA LEU A 466 -8.62 14.88 -3.84
C LEU A 466 -7.10 15.01 -3.75
N SER A 467 -6.38 13.87 -3.72
CA SER A 467 -4.90 13.86 -3.73
C SER A 467 -4.30 14.50 -4.98
N ARG A 468 -5.09 14.58 -6.07
CA ARG A 468 -4.75 15.31 -7.30
C ARG A 468 -4.60 16.82 -7.06
N PHE A 469 -5.34 17.38 -6.09
CA PHE A 469 -5.40 18.80 -5.79
C PHE A 469 -4.93 19.08 -4.36
N PRO A 470 -3.62 19.03 -4.09
CA PRO A 470 -3.07 19.11 -2.73
C PRO A 470 -3.40 20.43 -2.04
N ARG A 471 -3.53 21.54 -2.77
CA ARG A 471 -3.91 22.84 -2.22
C ARG A 471 -5.37 22.87 -1.77
N LEU A 472 -6.27 22.25 -2.56
CA LEU A 472 -7.68 22.11 -2.18
C LEU A 472 -7.80 21.22 -0.93
N GLN A 473 -7.10 20.09 -0.90
CA GLN A 473 -7.09 19.20 0.25
C GLN A 473 -6.60 19.91 1.52
N ALA A 474 -5.50 20.63 1.44
CA ALA A 474 -4.97 21.41 2.57
C ALA A 474 -5.97 22.44 3.08
N LYS A 475 -6.64 23.17 2.17
CA LYS A 475 -7.63 24.17 2.54
C LYS A 475 -8.92 23.57 3.12
N LEU A 476 -9.38 22.42 2.62
CA LEU A 476 -10.51 21.69 3.21
C LEU A 476 -10.21 21.28 4.65
N ILE A 477 -9.02 20.72 4.89
CA ILE A 477 -8.57 20.31 6.24
C ILE A 477 -8.43 21.54 7.16
N GLU A 478 -7.88 22.65 6.67
CA GLU A 478 -7.71 23.90 7.42
C GLU A 478 -9.07 24.43 7.89
N VAL A 479 -10.03 24.58 6.97
CA VAL A 479 -11.37 25.12 7.28
C VAL A 479 -12.12 24.25 8.28
N VAL A 480 -12.05 22.90 8.13
CA VAL A 480 -12.70 21.98 9.08
C VAL A 480 -11.99 21.97 10.43
N SER A 481 -10.65 22.05 10.42
CA SER A 481 -9.88 22.13 11.68
C SER A 481 -10.17 23.41 12.44
N ASP A 482 -10.36 24.53 11.76
CA ASP A 482 -10.75 25.79 12.36
C ASP A 482 -12.17 25.74 12.92
N LEU A 483 -13.11 25.12 12.19
CA LEU A 483 -14.46 24.87 12.70
C LEU A 483 -14.43 24.05 14.00
N LEU A 484 -13.66 22.97 14.03
CA LEU A 484 -13.51 22.12 15.21
C LEU A 484 -12.87 22.86 16.37
N ARG A 485 -11.87 23.71 16.09
CA ARG A 485 -11.20 24.55 17.09
C ARG A 485 -12.15 25.61 17.68
N GLU A 486 -12.96 26.25 16.83
CA GLU A 486 -13.99 27.20 17.28
C GLU A 486 -15.00 26.55 18.24
N ARG A 487 -15.30 25.25 18.07
CA ARG A 487 -16.26 24.48 18.88
C ARG A 487 -15.68 23.85 20.14
N LEU A 488 -14.36 23.66 20.17
CA LEU A 488 -13.67 23.12 21.35
C LEU A 488 -13.88 24.01 22.57
N GLY A 489 -13.73 25.34 22.43
CA GLY A 489 -13.91 26.30 23.54
C GLY A 489 -15.28 26.20 24.20
N PRO A 490 -16.39 26.37 23.47
CA PRO A 490 -17.75 26.25 24.02
C PRO A 490 -18.03 24.88 24.67
N ALA A 491 -17.54 23.76 24.07
CA ALA A 491 -17.73 22.44 24.65
C ALA A 491 -16.96 22.28 25.97
N SER A 492 -15.72 22.75 26.03
CA SER A 492 -14.88 22.75 27.23
C SER A 492 -15.49 23.62 28.35
N SER A 493 -15.90 24.84 28.02
CA SER A 493 -16.54 25.76 29.00
C SER A 493 -17.87 25.23 29.53
N TYR A 494 -18.64 24.52 28.68
CA TYR A 494 -19.88 23.91 29.15
C TYR A 494 -19.61 22.76 30.13
N VAL A 495 -18.60 21.91 29.87
CA VAL A 495 -18.19 20.81 30.75
C VAL A 495 -17.69 21.37 32.09
N GLU A 496 -16.91 22.43 32.09
CA GLU A 496 -16.48 23.15 33.30
C GLU A 496 -17.67 23.70 34.07
N SER A 497 -18.60 24.34 33.37
CA SER A 497 -19.83 24.86 33.94
C SER A 497 -20.69 23.76 34.58
N LEU A 498 -20.80 22.59 33.92
CA LEU A 498 -21.54 21.45 34.44
C LEU A 498 -20.98 20.99 35.80
N ILE A 499 -19.66 20.91 35.92
CA ILE A 499 -19.03 20.51 37.21
C ILE A 499 -19.19 21.63 38.26
N SER A 500 -19.06 22.89 37.83
CA SER A 500 -19.29 24.05 38.70
C SER A 500 -20.73 24.08 39.25
N ILE A 501 -21.73 23.72 38.43
CA ILE A 501 -23.12 23.58 38.87
C ILE A 501 -23.28 22.51 39.97
N GLN A 502 -22.64 21.35 39.79
CA GLN A 502 -22.66 20.27 40.80
C GLN A 502 -21.99 20.66 42.11
N ARG A 503 -21.00 21.57 42.05
CA ARG A 503 -20.31 22.12 43.20
C ARG A 503 -21.09 23.26 43.90
N ALA A 504 -21.85 24.01 43.12
CA ALA A 504 -22.58 25.21 43.62
C ALA A 504 -23.69 24.79 44.60
N TYR A 505 -24.38 23.70 44.32
CA TYR A 505 -25.47 23.24 45.13
C TYR A 505 -25.37 21.73 45.43
N ILE A 506 -25.23 21.38 46.71
CA ILE A 506 -25.18 19.99 47.15
C ILE A 506 -26.60 19.55 47.52
N ASN A 507 -27.22 18.71 46.70
CA ASN A 507 -28.58 18.24 46.88
C ASN A 507 -28.64 16.97 47.76
N THR A 508 -28.71 17.14 49.03
CA THR A 508 -28.84 16.04 50.01
C THR A 508 -30.21 15.34 50.00
N ASN A 509 -31.19 15.87 49.25
CA ASN A 509 -32.51 15.23 49.04
C ASN A 509 -32.56 14.34 47.78
N HIS A 510 -31.41 14.06 47.13
CA HIS A 510 -31.38 13.18 45.99
C HIS A 510 -31.83 11.75 46.37
N PRO A 511 -32.71 11.10 45.59
CA PRO A 511 -33.29 9.80 45.95
C PRO A 511 -32.25 8.69 46.19
N ASN A 512 -31.12 8.74 45.51
CA ASN A 512 -30.02 7.78 45.64
C ASN A 512 -28.99 8.19 46.71
N PHE A 513 -29.19 9.33 47.40
CA PHE A 513 -28.27 9.73 48.46
C PHE A 513 -28.46 8.92 49.73
N LEU A 514 -27.35 8.36 50.23
CA LEU A 514 -27.36 7.59 51.45
C LEU A 514 -27.60 8.53 52.66
N GLY A 515 -28.79 8.60 53.17
CA GLY A 515 -29.10 9.46 54.32
C GLY A 515 -28.24 9.10 55.57
N ALA A 516 -28.06 10.10 56.46
CA ALA A 516 -27.18 9.95 57.64
C ALA A 516 -27.51 8.70 58.51
N ALA A 517 -28.77 8.33 58.65
CA ALA A 517 -29.18 7.14 59.40
C ALA A 517 -28.72 5.81 58.73
N ALA A 518 -28.89 5.73 57.41
CA ALA A 518 -28.43 4.55 56.64
C ALA A 518 -26.89 4.50 56.57
N ALA A 519 -26.22 5.63 56.43
CA ALA A 519 -24.75 5.70 56.46
C ALA A 519 -24.20 5.24 57.83
N MET A 520 -24.84 5.65 58.93
CA MET A 520 -24.46 5.23 60.26
C MET A 520 -24.66 3.71 60.48
N SER A 521 -25.77 3.15 60.00
CA SER A 521 -25.94 1.70 60.05
C SER A 521 -24.90 0.94 59.26
N HIS A 522 -24.51 1.45 58.12
CA HIS A 522 -23.45 0.88 57.28
C HIS A 522 -22.06 0.93 57.94
N VAL A 523 -21.73 2.05 58.58
CA VAL A 523 -20.49 2.21 59.35
C VAL A 523 -20.41 1.24 60.51
N VAL A 524 -21.51 1.08 61.27
CA VAL A 524 -21.60 0.12 62.39
C VAL A 524 -21.45 -1.31 61.90
N THR A 525 -22.12 -1.68 60.80
CA THR A 525 -22.03 -3.03 60.22
C THR A 525 -20.61 -3.30 59.71
N ASN A 526 -19.96 -2.38 59.02
CA ASN A 526 -18.59 -2.52 58.55
C ASN A 526 -17.60 -2.62 59.71
N LYS A 527 -17.80 -1.90 60.81
CA LYS A 527 -16.99 -2.02 62.02
C LYS A 527 -17.09 -3.43 62.59
N GLN A 528 -18.30 -3.96 62.74
CA GLN A 528 -18.56 -5.33 63.23
C GLN A 528 -17.93 -6.39 62.30
N GLU A 529 -18.02 -6.23 60.99
CA GLU A 529 -17.36 -7.13 60.04
C GLU A 529 -15.83 -7.07 60.09
N ARG A 530 -15.21 -5.88 60.22
CA ARG A 530 -13.76 -5.75 60.41
C ARG A 530 -13.30 -6.40 61.71
N GLU A 531 -14.05 -6.24 62.83
CA GLU A 531 -13.76 -6.89 64.10
C GLU A 531 -13.91 -8.41 64.00
N ARG A 532 -14.92 -8.90 63.30
CA ARG A 532 -15.09 -10.33 63.02
C ARG A 532 -13.97 -10.90 62.16
N LYS A 533 -13.52 -10.19 61.13
CA LYS A 533 -12.40 -10.63 60.30
C LYS A 533 -11.09 -10.67 61.12
N LYS A 534 -10.81 -9.67 61.92
CA LYS A 534 -9.65 -9.66 62.85
C LYS A 534 -9.66 -10.83 63.80
N LEU A 535 -10.83 -11.14 64.40
CA LEU A 535 -10.98 -12.29 65.29
C LEU A 535 -10.72 -13.63 64.60
N ILE A 536 -11.16 -13.76 63.32
CA ILE A 536 -10.90 -14.95 62.52
C ILE A 536 -9.42 -15.07 62.13
N GLU A 537 -8.76 -13.96 61.80
CA GLU A 537 -7.31 -13.91 61.50
C GLU A 537 -6.48 -14.22 62.74
N ASP A 538 -6.85 -13.67 63.89
CA ASP A 538 -6.17 -13.94 65.18
C ASP A 538 -6.36 -15.42 65.59
N GLU A 539 -7.54 -15.97 65.37
CA GLU A 539 -7.77 -17.42 65.59
C GLU A 539 -6.95 -18.29 64.62
N ARG A 540 -6.85 -17.91 63.35
CA ARG A 540 -5.98 -18.61 62.41
C ARG A 540 -4.53 -18.53 62.82
N ALA A 541 -4.03 -17.35 63.15
CA ALA A 541 -2.67 -17.17 63.63
C ALA A 541 -2.37 -17.93 64.91
N ARG A 542 -3.34 -18.05 65.85
CA ARG A 542 -3.24 -18.87 67.05
C ARG A 542 -3.19 -20.36 66.75
N ARG A 543 -4.02 -20.84 65.79
CA ARG A 543 -4.01 -22.24 65.32
C ARG A 543 -2.69 -22.59 64.62
N GLU A 544 -2.16 -21.68 63.81
CA GLU A 544 -0.88 -21.87 63.14
C GLU A 544 0.31 -21.86 64.10
N LYS A 545 0.31 -21.00 65.13
CA LYS A 545 1.29 -21.02 66.23
C LYS A 545 1.19 -22.30 67.06
N ARG A 546 0.00 -22.88 67.25
CA ARG A 546 -0.19 -24.17 67.96
C ARG A 546 0.36 -25.31 67.09
N ARG A 547 0.10 -25.30 65.81
CA ARG A 547 0.57 -26.31 64.87
C ARG A 547 2.11 -26.29 64.73
N LEU A 548 2.70 -25.12 64.75
CA LEU A 548 4.19 -24.98 64.75
C LEU A 548 4.81 -25.42 66.06
N LYS A 549 4.11 -25.25 67.23
CA LYS A 549 4.56 -25.79 68.52
C LYS A 549 4.42 -27.33 68.59
N GLU A 550 3.41 -27.93 67.98
CA GLU A 550 3.23 -29.37 67.93
C GLU A 550 4.26 -30.05 67.01
N ILE A 551 4.69 -29.38 65.94
CA ILE A 551 5.75 -29.88 65.06
C ILE A 551 7.13 -29.74 65.70
N GLY A 552 7.35 -28.74 66.60
CA GLY A 552 8.60 -28.55 67.34
C GLY A 552 8.76 -29.45 68.61
N ALA A 553 7.71 -30.18 69.03
CA ALA A 553 7.72 -31.09 70.22
C ALA A 553 7.93 -32.57 69.89
N ASN A 554 8.00 -32.99 68.63
CA ASN A 554 8.20 -34.35 68.22
C ASN A 554 9.57 -34.58 67.52
N GLY A 555 10.60 -33.87 67.88
CA GLY A 555 11.96 -34.07 67.32
C GLY A 555 13.02 -34.20 68.36
N THR A 556 13.00 -35.35 69.16
CA THR A 556 14.19 -35.81 69.89
C THR A 556 14.13 -37.31 69.93
N GLU A 557 14.88 -37.96 69.08
CA GLU A 557 15.61 -39.22 69.25
C GLU A 557 16.55 -39.43 68.07
N THR A 558 17.84 -39.33 68.39
CA THR A 558 18.93 -39.76 67.55
C THR A 558 19.12 -41.22 67.68
N PRO A 559 19.77 -41.97 66.75
CA PRO A 559 21.18 -42.37 67.06
C PRO A 559 22.17 -42.08 65.91
N GLU A 560 23.39 -41.98 66.44
CA GLU A 560 24.69 -41.89 65.87
C GLU A 560 24.97 -43.05 64.87
N ASP A 561 25.72 -42.83 63.87
CA ASP A 561 27.10 -43.27 63.70
C ASP A 561 27.69 -42.91 62.32
N ASP A 562 28.89 -42.38 62.41
CA ASP A 562 30.14 -42.58 61.68
C ASP A 562 30.30 -42.00 60.23
N GLU A 563 31.26 -41.13 60.28
CA GLU A 563 32.59 -40.99 59.62
C GLU A 563 32.69 -40.49 58.17
N ASP A 564 33.41 -39.55 58.12
CA ASP A 564 34.67 -39.17 57.47
C ASP A 564 34.63 -38.30 56.20
N ALA A 565 35.37 -37.23 56.44
CA ALA A 565 36.43 -36.63 55.64
C ALA A 565 36.12 -35.61 54.54
N ALA A 566 36.59 -34.46 54.87
CA ALA A 566 37.54 -33.63 54.09
C ALA A 566 37.00 -32.52 53.21
N THR A 567 37.23 -31.32 53.71
CA THR A 567 37.93 -30.18 53.02
C THR A 567 37.38 -29.71 51.71
N GLU A 568 37.17 -28.52 51.42
CA GLU A 568 37.79 -27.16 51.63
C GLU A 568 36.94 -26.10 50.95
N LYS A 569 36.90 -25.00 51.63
CA LYS A 569 36.93 -23.59 51.14
C LYS A 569 36.17 -23.14 49.87
N GLY A 570 35.53 -22.06 50.09
CA GLY A 570 35.59 -20.92 49.10
C GLY A 570 34.31 -20.20 48.81
N ASP A 571 34.06 -19.19 49.53
CA ASP A 571 33.62 -17.84 49.18
C ASP A 571 32.63 -17.57 48.02
N THR A 572 31.72 -16.72 48.41
CA THR A 572 31.16 -15.51 47.73
C THR A 572 29.93 -15.63 46.85
N ILE A 573 28.93 -14.97 47.35
CA ILE A 573 28.08 -13.95 46.76
C ILE A 573 27.32 -14.24 45.45
N SER A 574 26.06 -14.16 45.51
CA SER A 574 25.16 -13.24 44.77
C SER A 574 23.82 -13.86 44.31
N SER A 575 22.83 -13.19 44.76
CA SER A 575 21.46 -13.07 44.24
C SER A 575 21.19 -13.58 42.81
N ARG A 576 20.11 -14.36 42.59
CA ARG A 576 19.16 -14.07 41.53
C ARG A 576 17.92 -15.03 41.51
N LYS A 577 16.76 -14.38 41.53
CA LYS A 577 15.52 -14.64 40.80
C LYS A 577 15.10 -16.09 40.48
N LEU A 578 14.03 -16.48 41.13
CA LEU A 578 13.14 -17.57 40.72
C LEU A 578 12.20 -17.14 39.60
N THR A 579 12.28 -17.83 38.49
CA THR A 579 11.27 -17.86 37.44
C THR A 579 10.49 -19.17 37.51
N ALA A 580 9.18 -19.04 37.51
CA ALA A 580 8.22 -20.14 37.51
C ALA A 580 8.21 -20.86 36.15
N LYS A 581 8.14 -22.16 36.19
CA LYS A 581 8.06 -23.06 35.03
C LYS A 581 6.66 -23.64 34.92
N ALA A 582 6.04 -23.38 33.78
CA ALA A 582 4.71 -23.87 33.39
C ALA A 582 4.76 -25.34 32.96
N GLY A 583 3.75 -26.09 33.37
CA GLY A 583 3.55 -27.47 33.02
C GLY A 583 2.99 -27.68 31.61
N ARG A 584 3.52 -28.68 30.93
CA ARG A 584 3.07 -29.23 29.65
C ARG A 584 1.79 -30.04 29.84
N SER A 585 0.85 -29.90 28.92
CA SER A 585 -0.20 -30.89 28.63
C SER A 585 -0.03 -31.38 27.20
N MET A 586 -0.07 -32.69 27.03
CA MET A 586 0.14 -33.45 25.79
C MET A 586 -1.14 -33.52 24.96
N SER A 587 -0.96 -33.45 23.65
CA SER A 587 -1.94 -33.87 22.64
C SER A 587 -1.76 -35.35 22.31
N PRO A 588 -2.78 -36.07 21.85
CA PRO A 588 -2.62 -37.30 21.10
C PRO A 588 -2.99 -37.08 19.60
N ALA A 589 -2.12 -37.65 18.79
CA ALA A 589 -2.25 -37.82 17.35
C ALA A 589 -3.29 -38.89 17.00
N ILE A 590 -4.02 -38.67 15.90
CA ILE A 590 -4.75 -39.74 15.20
C ILE A 590 -4.31 -39.77 13.73
N ARG A 591 -3.99 -40.97 13.32
CA ARG A 591 -3.50 -41.45 12.02
C ARG A 591 -4.57 -41.38 10.93
N GLU A 592 -4.10 -41.13 9.71
CA GLU A 592 -4.73 -41.41 8.42
C GLU A 592 -5.05 -42.87 8.19
N ASN A 593 -6.10 -43.13 7.45
CA ASN A 593 -6.29 -44.11 6.35
C ASN A 593 -7.75 -43.94 5.90
N GLY A 594 -8.16 -43.78 4.68
CA GLY A 594 -7.76 -44.35 3.43
C GLY A 594 -9.02 -44.66 2.67
N ALA A 595 -9.11 -44.16 1.46
CA ALA A 595 -9.73 -44.71 0.25
C ALA A 595 -11.24 -45.03 0.18
N GLY A 596 -11.83 -44.51 -0.91
CA GLY A 596 -12.75 -45.24 -1.79
C GLY A 596 -14.09 -44.55 -2.04
N ALA A 597 -14.22 -43.80 -3.11
CA ALA A 597 -14.85 -44.18 -4.40
C ALA A 597 -16.39 -44.20 -4.50
N LEU A 598 -16.84 -43.52 -5.53
CA LEU A 598 -17.94 -43.79 -6.48
C LEU A 598 -19.39 -43.45 -6.08
N ALA A 599 -19.90 -42.45 -6.68
CA ALA A 599 -20.73 -42.42 -7.91
C ALA A 599 -22.24 -42.58 -7.72
N ALA A 600 -22.89 -41.68 -8.43
CA ALA A 600 -24.10 -41.83 -9.23
C ALA A 600 -25.48 -41.58 -8.59
N ALA A 601 -26.01 -40.53 -9.04
CA ALA A 601 -27.15 -40.46 -10.00
C ALA A 601 -28.55 -40.37 -9.44
N MET A 602 -29.18 -39.29 -9.86
CA MET A 602 -30.51 -39.17 -10.50
C MET A 602 -31.81 -39.21 -9.68
N ASN A 603 -32.54 -38.15 -9.96
CA ASN A 603 -33.98 -38.04 -10.13
C ASN A 603 -34.95 -38.02 -8.93
N GLY A 604 -35.55 -36.90 -8.68
CA GLY A 604 -36.90 -36.78 -9.26
C GLY A 604 -37.97 -36.32 -8.27
N ARG A 605 -38.63 -35.24 -8.57
CA ARG A 605 -40.01 -34.86 -8.29
C ARG A 605 -40.44 -34.32 -6.95
N SER A 606 -40.73 -33.04 -6.99
CA SER A 606 -41.99 -32.36 -6.62
C SER A 606 -42.81 -32.83 -5.38
N ALA A 607 -42.90 -31.92 -4.43
CA ALA A 607 -44.17 -31.49 -3.81
C ALA A 607 -43.91 -30.37 -2.79
N SER A 608 -44.46 -29.19 -3.02
CA SER A 608 -44.83 -28.20 -1.99
C SER A 608 -46.20 -28.64 -1.42
N PRO A 609 -46.72 -28.12 -0.30
CA PRO A 609 -46.36 -26.94 0.49
C PRO A 609 -46.50 -27.11 2.04
N ALA A 610 -45.87 -26.27 2.83
CA ALA A 610 -46.53 -25.71 4.02
C ALA A 610 -45.70 -24.54 4.59
N ARG A 611 -46.38 -23.43 4.70
CA ARG A 611 -45.96 -22.24 5.41
C ARG A 611 -45.69 -22.60 6.88
N LEU A 612 -44.52 -22.18 7.38
CA LEU A 612 -44.35 -21.81 8.77
C LEU A 612 -43.30 -20.71 8.87
N GLY A 613 -43.69 -19.64 9.56
CA GLY A 613 -43.12 -18.34 9.61
C GLY A 613 -41.69 -18.26 10.15
N GLY A 614 -40.87 -17.56 9.46
CA GLY A 614 -39.59 -17.07 9.88
C GLY A 614 -39.74 -15.80 10.70
N GLY A 615 -39.77 -15.89 12.02
CA GLY A 615 -39.60 -14.76 12.93
C GLY A 615 -38.13 -14.41 13.01
N GLY A 616 -37.79 -13.26 12.45
CA GLY A 616 -36.43 -12.80 12.26
C GLY A 616 -35.80 -12.36 13.57
N ALA A 617 -34.48 -12.38 13.57
CA ALA A 617 -33.54 -11.94 14.58
C ALA A 617 -33.69 -10.47 15.09
N ARG A 618 -34.72 -9.77 14.67
CA ARG A 618 -35.06 -8.41 15.15
C ARG A 618 -35.84 -8.39 16.49
N ASP A 619 -36.54 -9.44 16.82
CA ASP A 619 -37.35 -9.45 18.06
C ASP A 619 -36.52 -9.79 19.29
N SER A 620 -35.38 -10.45 19.16
CA SER A 620 -34.46 -10.74 20.27
C SER A 620 -33.74 -9.51 20.82
N PHE A 621 -33.45 -8.51 19.95
CA PHE A 621 -32.71 -7.31 20.32
C PHE A 621 -33.58 -6.33 21.12
N LEU A 622 -34.85 -6.18 20.73
CA LEU A 622 -35.80 -5.30 21.44
C LEU A 622 -36.21 -5.85 22.79
N THR A 623 -36.30 -7.17 22.98
CA THR A 623 -36.66 -7.82 24.25
C THR A 623 -35.52 -7.74 25.27
N TYR A 624 -34.26 -7.61 24.81
CA TYR A 624 -33.11 -7.46 25.70
C TYR A 624 -32.96 -6.03 26.28
N PHE A 625 -33.42 -5.02 25.54
CA PHE A 625 -33.26 -3.61 25.94
C PHE A 625 -34.47 -2.95 26.57
N PHE A 626 -35.70 -3.47 26.32
CA PHE A 626 -36.94 -2.90 26.89
C PHE A 626 -37.71 -4.00 27.62
N GLY A 627 -37.37 -4.20 28.87
CA GLY A 627 -37.94 -5.21 29.76
C GLY A 627 -39.45 -5.34 29.61
N LYS A 628 -39.90 -6.57 29.73
CA LYS A 628 -41.27 -7.05 29.69
C LYS A 628 -42.02 -6.57 30.90
N ASP A 629 -42.75 -5.43 30.76
CA ASP A 629 -43.94 -5.14 31.60
C ASP A 629 -44.62 -3.83 31.10
N GLY A 630 -45.93 -3.95 30.78
CA GLY A 630 -46.84 -2.83 30.66
C GLY A 630 -47.46 -2.56 29.27
N ALA A 631 -48.34 -3.45 28.78
CA ALA A 631 -49.33 -3.08 27.77
C ALA A 631 -50.67 -2.71 28.44
N PRO A 632 -51.25 -1.55 28.12
CA PRO A 632 -52.68 -1.34 28.42
C PRO A 632 -53.55 -1.69 27.23
N GLN A 633 -54.65 -2.36 27.57
CA GLN A 633 -55.72 -2.80 26.66
C GLN A 633 -56.45 -1.64 26.01
N GLN A 634 -56.77 -1.81 24.74
CA GLN A 634 -57.82 -1.04 24.04
C GLN A 634 -59.23 -1.48 24.41
N PRO A 635 -60.24 -0.61 24.34
CA PRO A 635 -61.55 -0.96 23.88
C PRO A 635 -61.90 -0.27 22.57
N GLY A 636 -62.61 -1.05 21.74
CA GLY A 636 -63.00 -0.68 20.39
C GLY A 636 -64.25 0.22 20.30
N GLY A 637 -64.51 0.74 19.09
CA GLY A 637 -65.82 1.25 18.68
C GLY A 637 -65.76 2.36 17.62
N ALA A 638 -65.94 1.99 16.42
CA ALA A 638 -66.63 2.58 15.25
C ALA A 638 -66.95 4.10 15.17
N GLY A 639 -66.69 4.68 13.98
CA GLY A 639 -67.47 5.76 13.44
C GLY A 639 -66.67 6.90 12.74
N THR A 640 -66.64 6.92 11.44
CA THR A 640 -66.37 8.04 10.50
C THR A 640 -67.66 8.83 10.24
N PRO A 641 -67.74 10.02 9.56
CA PRO A 641 -66.71 11.01 9.09
C PRO A 641 -67.13 12.46 9.28
N GLY A 642 -66.26 13.44 8.93
CA GLY A 642 -66.79 14.77 8.53
C GLY A 642 -65.91 15.99 8.82
N ALA A 643 -65.42 16.57 7.71
CA ALA A 643 -65.28 18.02 7.42
C ALA A 643 -64.54 18.98 8.31
N LEU A 644 -63.60 19.67 7.68
CA LEU A 644 -62.97 20.98 7.98
C LEU A 644 -63.98 22.10 8.32
N PRO A 645 -63.66 23.26 9.02
CA PRO A 645 -62.87 24.28 8.36
C PRO A 645 -61.93 25.13 9.24
N ARG A 646 -61.17 25.95 8.52
CA ARG A 646 -60.31 27.10 8.85
C ARG A 646 -60.88 28.01 9.98
N HIS A 647 -60.00 28.57 10.80
CA HIS A 647 -59.98 30.00 11.01
C HIS A 647 -58.60 30.51 11.57
N VAL A 648 -58.19 31.57 10.99
CA VAL A 648 -57.15 32.59 11.24
C VAL A 648 -57.42 33.33 12.55
N SER A 649 -56.39 33.71 13.30
CA SER A 649 -56.19 35.03 13.97
C SER A 649 -54.81 35.08 14.62
N GLN A 650 -54.06 35.95 14.16
CA GLN A 650 -53.23 37.04 14.62
C GLN A 650 -53.43 37.49 16.08
N SER A 651 -52.29 37.75 16.75
CA SER A 651 -51.91 38.97 17.44
C SER A 651 -50.81 38.66 18.48
N GLN A 652 -49.76 39.29 18.35
CA GLN A 652 -49.16 40.55 18.85
C GLN A 652 -48.03 40.32 19.83
N GLU A 653 -46.88 40.80 19.38
CA GLU A 653 -45.73 41.16 20.23
C GLU A 653 -46.11 42.31 21.22
N PRO A 654 -45.31 42.51 22.27
CA PRO A 654 -44.81 43.85 22.42
C PRO A 654 -43.27 43.97 22.58
N THR A 655 -42.74 44.76 21.73
CA THR A 655 -41.51 45.53 21.83
C THR A 655 -41.41 46.36 23.10
N PHE A 656 -40.24 46.40 23.70
CA PHE A 656 -39.78 47.56 24.45
C PHE A 656 -38.32 47.86 24.11
N SER A 657 -38.18 49.05 23.52
CA SER A 657 -36.96 49.75 23.17
C SER A 657 -36.51 50.71 24.26
N GLN A 658 -35.26 51.12 24.13
CA GLN A 658 -34.61 52.38 24.58
C GLN A 658 -33.91 52.27 25.94
N SER A 659 -32.77 52.86 26.15
CA SER A 659 -31.85 53.70 25.32
C SER A 659 -30.62 54.08 26.15
N ILE A 660 -29.46 54.26 25.48
CA ILE A 660 -28.44 55.31 25.67
C ILE A 660 -27.60 55.24 26.96
N ARG A 661 -26.24 55.18 26.90
CA ARG A 661 -25.29 56.17 26.41
C ARG A 661 -23.86 55.61 26.31
N ARG A 662 -23.27 55.96 25.22
CA ARG A 662 -21.86 56.02 24.92
C ARG A 662 -21.10 56.95 25.86
N VAL A 663 -19.88 56.54 26.28
CA VAL A 663 -18.78 57.49 26.46
C VAL A 663 -17.53 56.80 25.95
N GLU A 664 -16.94 57.39 24.95
CA GLU A 664 -15.58 57.20 24.44
C GLU A 664 -14.59 57.88 25.39
N GLU A 665 -13.39 57.31 25.55
CA GLU A 665 -12.10 58.00 25.35
C GLU A 665 -10.96 57.01 25.67
N LYS A 666 -10.22 56.68 24.65
CA LYS A 666 -8.85 56.98 24.21
C LYS A 666 -7.73 56.51 25.12
N ALA A 667 -7.00 55.56 24.54
CA ALA A 667 -5.58 55.59 24.12
C ALA A 667 -4.55 55.68 25.25
N THR A 668 -3.54 54.81 25.35
CA THR A 668 -2.35 54.67 24.54
C THR A 668 -1.33 53.81 25.31
N HIS A 669 -0.53 53.11 24.51
CA HIS A 669 0.83 52.63 24.74
C HIS A 669 1.11 51.29 25.40
N ARG A 670 1.54 50.37 24.50
CA ARG A 670 2.60 49.38 24.72
C ARG A 670 3.92 50.00 25.17
N PRO A 671 4.90 49.35 25.79
CA PRO A 671 5.70 48.30 25.10
C PRO A 671 6.12 47.10 25.96
N VAL A 672 6.29 45.98 25.31
CA VAL A 672 7.39 45.05 25.05
C VAL A 672 8.64 45.13 25.97
N LEU A 673 9.06 43.99 26.47
CA LEU A 673 10.43 43.39 26.54
C LEU A 673 10.55 42.53 27.78
N SER A 674 10.71 41.24 27.57
CA SER A 674 11.90 40.40 27.50
C SER A 674 12.70 40.20 28.81
N SER A 675 12.71 38.94 29.18
CA SER A 675 13.85 38.11 29.55
C SER A 675 14.78 38.51 30.71
N SER A 676 15.05 37.45 31.42
CA SER A 676 16.35 37.05 31.99
C SER A 676 16.64 37.30 33.46
N LEU A 677 16.81 36.18 34.16
CA LEU A 677 17.95 35.73 34.94
C LEU A 677 18.54 36.67 35.99
N ILE A 678 18.82 36.07 37.11
CA ILE A 678 19.98 36.19 38.05
C ILE A 678 19.56 36.46 39.50
N ARG A 679 19.80 35.44 40.30
CA ARG A 679 20.63 35.19 41.50
C ARG A 679 20.81 36.34 42.50
N GLU A 680 20.68 35.83 43.77
CA GLU A 680 21.51 36.13 44.97
C GLU A 680 21.32 37.52 45.62
N ASP A 681 20.94 37.54 46.79
CA ASP A 681 21.70 37.38 48.06
C ASP A 681 21.36 38.51 49.08
N GLU A 682 21.46 38.13 50.34
CA GLU A 682 21.64 38.98 51.56
C GLU A 682 20.45 39.74 52.16
N GLY A 683 20.07 39.26 53.33
CA GLY A 683 19.45 40.05 54.41
C GLY A 683 20.39 41.12 54.95
N PRO A 684 20.23 41.80 56.10
CA PRO A 684 19.38 41.48 57.27
C PRO A 684 18.78 42.71 57.98
N ARG A 685 18.27 42.45 59.20
CA ARG A 685 18.11 43.31 60.38
C ARG A 685 16.65 43.71 60.74
N THR A 686 16.17 42.97 61.67
CA THR A 686 15.86 43.30 63.09
C THR A 686 15.07 44.58 63.38
N THR A 687 13.91 44.39 63.94
CA THR A 687 13.58 44.99 65.22
C THR A 687 12.63 44.09 66.01
N GLU A 688 13.10 43.69 67.15
CA GLU A 688 12.39 43.04 68.25
C GLU A 688 11.22 43.87 68.72
N PHE A 689 10.11 43.23 68.95
CA PHE A 689 9.32 43.47 70.16
C PHE A 689 8.84 42.11 70.68
N GLY A 690 9.51 41.69 71.72
CA GLY A 690 9.23 40.54 72.51
C GLY A 690 7.92 40.67 73.26
N PHE A 691 7.16 39.62 73.33
CA PHE A 691 6.46 39.17 74.51
C PHE A 691 6.51 37.63 74.50
N GLY A 692 7.31 37.17 75.43
CA GLY A 692 7.47 35.77 75.62
C GLY A 692 6.24 35.12 76.23
N THR A 693 6.10 33.92 75.83
CA THR A 693 6.03 32.72 76.70
C THR A 693 6.18 31.49 75.85
N ALA A 694 7.20 30.81 76.09
CA ALA A 694 7.47 29.45 75.61
C ALA A 694 6.27 28.52 75.95
N TYR A 695 5.75 27.90 74.92
CA TYR A 695 5.22 26.55 75.05
C TYR A 695 5.73 25.78 73.85
N GLU A 696 6.94 25.27 73.95
CA GLU A 696 7.33 24.05 73.26
C GLU A 696 6.58 22.90 73.95
N GLY A 697 5.35 22.73 73.55
CA GLY A 697 4.63 21.46 73.68
C GLY A 697 4.64 20.80 72.35
N GLN A 698 5.39 19.73 72.19
CA GLN A 698 5.13 18.71 71.21
C GLN A 698 3.63 18.38 71.34
N ASP A 699 2.81 18.94 70.43
CA ASP A 699 1.44 18.49 70.22
C ASP A 699 1.50 17.06 69.70
N VAL A 700 1.68 16.10 70.61
CA VAL A 700 1.21 14.74 70.39
C VAL A 700 -0.28 14.88 70.25
N GLU A 701 -0.79 15.00 69.04
CA GLU A 701 -2.18 15.03 68.74
C GLU A 701 -2.89 13.86 69.46
N PRO A 702 -3.88 14.12 70.32
CA PRO A 702 -4.55 13.04 71.05
C PRO A 702 -5.19 12.09 70.04
N ALA A 703 -4.99 10.78 70.30
CA ALA A 703 -5.61 9.73 69.49
C ALA A 703 -7.12 10.02 69.35
N LEU A 704 -7.64 9.80 68.14
CA LEU A 704 -9.09 9.96 67.86
C LEU A 704 -9.89 9.24 68.90
N THR A 705 -10.87 9.94 69.54
CA THR A 705 -11.85 9.31 70.36
C THR A 705 -12.77 8.39 69.52
N GLU A 706 -13.34 7.35 70.10
CA GLU A 706 -14.19 6.40 69.38
C GLU A 706 -15.35 7.10 68.68
N ARG A 707 -15.88 8.15 69.29
CA ARG A 707 -16.92 9.02 68.66
C ARG A 707 -16.41 9.78 67.44
N GLU A 708 -15.25 10.39 67.53
CA GLU A 708 -14.61 11.11 66.41
C GLU A 708 -14.25 10.17 65.25
N ALA A 709 -13.83 8.95 65.57
CA ALA A 709 -13.56 7.92 64.58
C ALA A 709 -14.85 7.53 63.81
N MET A 710 -15.98 7.38 64.55
CA MET A 710 -17.30 7.10 63.89
C MET A 710 -17.81 8.29 63.10
N GLU A 711 -17.67 9.52 63.58
CA GLU A 711 -18.04 10.73 62.82
C GLU A 711 -17.22 10.91 61.56
N THR A 712 -15.95 10.57 61.57
CA THR A 712 -15.03 10.60 60.41
C THR A 712 -15.43 9.55 59.39
N GLU A 713 -15.72 8.33 59.79
CA GLU A 713 -16.16 7.26 58.90
C GLU A 713 -17.55 7.55 58.30
N LEU A 714 -18.44 8.20 59.07
CA LEU A 714 -19.76 8.63 58.59
C LEU A 714 -19.61 9.67 57.47
N ILE A 715 -18.78 10.71 57.64
CA ILE A 715 -18.51 11.74 56.62
C ILE A 715 -17.91 11.09 55.38
N ARG A 716 -16.95 10.18 55.51
CA ARG A 716 -16.39 9.45 54.39
C ARG A 716 -17.45 8.69 53.61
N ALA A 717 -18.33 7.99 54.28
CA ALA A 717 -19.43 7.25 53.66
C ALA A 717 -20.41 8.19 52.91
N LEU A 718 -20.73 9.33 53.52
CA LEU A 718 -21.60 10.35 52.90
C LEU A 718 -20.93 11.01 51.68
N ILE A 719 -19.64 11.36 51.78
CA ILE A 719 -18.85 11.91 50.65
C ILE A 719 -18.82 10.90 49.50
N SER A 720 -18.50 9.65 49.79
CA SER A 720 -18.45 8.57 48.77
C SER A 720 -19.81 8.38 48.11
N SER A 721 -20.90 8.37 48.90
CA SER A 721 -22.26 8.23 48.35
C SER A 721 -22.63 9.40 47.41
N TYR A 722 -22.41 10.65 47.88
CA TYR A 722 -22.73 11.81 47.06
C TYR A 722 -21.86 11.94 45.84
N PHE A 723 -20.55 11.68 45.99
CA PHE A 723 -19.62 11.69 44.89
C PHE A 723 -19.97 10.70 43.79
N ASN A 724 -20.46 9.51 44.16
CA ASN A 724 -20.90 8.52 43.18
C ASN A 724 -22.10 9.01 42.35
N ILE A 725 -23.06 9.69 42.99
CA ILE A 725 -24.19 10.32 42.27
C ILE A 725 -23.72 11.36 41.27
N VAL A 726 -22.81 12.24 41.70
CA VAL A 726 -22.25 13.26 40.84
C VAL A 726 -21.43 12.61 39.70
N ARG A 727 -20.62 11.59 40.01
CA ARG A 727 -19.81 10.86 39.03
C ARG A 727 -20.71 10.22 37.98
N GLU A 728 -21.81 9.55 38.35
CA GLU A 728 -22.77 8.98 37.39
C GLU A 728 -23.42 10.08 36.52
N THR A 729 -23.77 11.21 37.10
CA THR A 729 -24.32 12.35 36.38
C THR A 729 -23.33 12.89 35.39
N ILE A 730 -22.06 13.07 35.74
CA ILE A 730 -21.00 13.57 34.88
C ILE A 730 -20.68 12.53 33.78
N ALA A 731 -20.65 11.23 34.12
CA ALA A 731 -20.44 10.17 33.14
C ALA A 731 -21.50 10.14 32.02
N ASP A 732 -22.74 10.53 32.34
CA ASP A 732 -23.85 10.62 31.38
C ASP A 732 -23.85 11.97 30.61
N GLN A 733 -23.67 13.08 31.33
CA GLN A 733 -23.86 14.42 30.75
C GLN A 733 -22.69 14.87 29.88
N VAL A 734 -21.43 14.55 30.22
CA VAL A 734 -20.27 14.97 29.45
C VAL A 734 -20.28 14.39 28.03
N PRO A 735 -20.48 13.07 27.79
CA PRO A 735 -20.64 12.54 26.44
C PRO A 735 -21.74 13.21 25.64
N LYS A 736 -22.90 13.47 26.25
CA LYS A 736 -24.04 14.15 25.60
C LYS A 736 -23.67 15.58 25.19
N ALA A 737 -22.99 16.31 26.08
CA ALA A 737 -22.53 17.67 25.81
C ALA A 737 -21.51 17.70 24.66
N VAL A 738 -20.52 16.80 24.66
CA VAL A 738 -19.51 16.71 23.61
C VAL A 738 -20.16 16.32 22.29
N MET A 739 -21.06 15.35 22.28
CA MET A 739 -21.79 14.97 21.07
C MET A 739 -22.62 16.13 20.52
N HIS A 740 -23.31 16.87 21.36
CA HIS A 740 -24.16 17.97 20.91
C HIS A 740 -23.35 19.19 20.44
N LEU A 741 -22.42 19.67 21.28
CA LEU A 741 -21.74 20.94 21.06
C LEU A 741 -20.55 20.85 20.09
N LEU A 742 -19.89 19.70 20.03
CA LEU A 742 -18.71 19.50 19.18
C LEU A 742 -19.03 18.60 17.98
N VAL A 743 -19.47 17.37 18.19
CA VAL A 743 -19.58 16.37 17.11
C VAL A 743 -20.75 16.68 16.16
N ASN A 744 -21.98 16.74 16.67
CA ASN A 744 -23.17 16.96 15.84
C ASN A 744 -23.16 18.34 15.19
N HIS A 745 -22.79 19.37 15.96
CA HIS A 745 -22.69 20.72 15.41
C HIS A 745 -21.70 20.79 14.22
N SER A 746 -20.55 20.13 14.34
CA SER A 746 -19.55 20.08 13.26
C SER A 746 -20.09 19.33 12.05
N LYS A 747 -20.84 18.24 12.23
CA LYS A 747 -21.52 17.51 11.13
C LYS A 747 -22.53 18.38 10.39
N ASP A 748 -23.34 19.14 11.14
CA ASP A 748 -24.41 19.95 10.56
C ASP A 748 -23.89 21.19 9.78
N VAL A 749 -22.75 21.73 10.22
CA VAL A 749 -22.23 23.01 9.70
C VAL A 749 -21.10 22.81 8.67
N VAL A 750 -20.39 21.67 8.66
CA VAL A 750 -19.18 21.44 7.85
C VAL A 750 -19.38 21.80 6.38
N GLN A 751 -20.46 21.30 5.75
CA GLN A 751 -20.70 21.54 4.34
C GLN A 751 -20.92 23.02 4.02
N ASN A 752 -21.74 23.69 4.83
CA ASN A 752 -22.03 25.11 4.65
C ASN A 752 -20.77 25.96 4.86
N ARG A 753 -19.94 25.60 5.83
CA ARG A 753 -18.68 26.32 6.12
C ARG A 753 -17.70 26.18 4.96
N LEU A 754 -17.53 24.97 4.43
CA LEU A 754 -16.67 24.72 3.27
C LEU A 754 -17.12 25.55 2.05
N VAL A 755 -18.42 25.57 1.76
CA VAL A 755 -18.96 26.35 0.64
C VAL A 755 -18.76 27.85 0.85
N SER A 756 -19.05 28.38 2.03
CA SER A 756 -18.95 29.81 2.31
C SER A 756 -17.51 30.33 2.22
N GLU A 757 -16.52 29.52 2.60
CA GLU A 757 -15.12 29.96 2.64
C GLU A 757 -14.37 29.68 1.35
N LEU A 758 -14.60 28.53 0.71
CA LEU A 758 -13.81 28.09 -0.43
C LEU A 758 -14.49 28.25 -1.79
N TYR A 759 -15.84 28.40 -1.85
CA TYR A 759 -16.54 28.60 -3.11
C TYR A 759 -16.50 30.07 -3.55
N LYS A 760 -15.29 30.51 -3.95
CA LYS A 760 -15.01 31.87 -4.45
C LYS A 760 -14.24 31.76 -5.77
N GLU A 761 -14.75 32.38 -6.84
CA GLU A 761 -14.15 32.27 -8.18
C GLU A 761 -12.66 32.65 -8.21
N ALA A 762 -12.24 33.61 -7.41
CA ALA A 762 -10.84 34.01 -7.31
C ALA A 762 -9.90 32.94 -6.80
N LEU A 763 -10.42 31.95 -6.05
CA LEU A 763 -9.63 30.85 -5.48
C LEU A 763 -9.61 29.61 -6.36
N PHE A 764 -10.46 29.51 -7.38
CA PHE A 764 -10.62 28.28 -8.16
C PHE A 764 -9.35 27.86 -8.89
N GLU A 765 -8.57 28.80 -9.42
CA GLU A 765 -7.29 28.46 -10.10
C GLU A 765 -6.23 27.99 -9.13
N GLU A 766 -6.19 28.58 -7.95
CA GLU A 766 -5.24 28.19 -6.91
C GLU A 766 -5.60 26.84 -6.29
N LEU A 767 -6.88 26.62 -5.98
CA LEU A 767 -7.37 25.40 -5.34
C LEU A 767 -7.27 24.19 -6.25
N LEU A 768 -7.52 24.35 -7.56
CA LEU A 768 -7.43 23.28 -8.56
C LEU A 768 -6.03 23.13 -9.17
N TYR A 769 -5.01 23.66 -8.52
CA TYR A 769 -3.63 23.36 -8.92
C TYR A 769 -3.35 21.88 -8.77
N GLU A 770 -3.13 21.23 -9.92
CA GLU A 770 -2.84 19.78 -9.98
C GLU A 770 -1.38 19.52 -9.62
N ASP A 771 -1.10 18.48 -8.87
CA ASP A 771 0.25 18.04 -8.59
C ASP A 771 0.97 17.66 -9.90
N ASP A 772 2.14 18.26 -10.13
CA ASP A 772 2.94 18.02 -11.33
C ASP A 772 3.37 16.55 -11.51
N GLY A 773 3.51 15.80 -10.42
CA GLY A 773 3.78 14.36 -10.44
C GLY A 773 2.61 13.58 -11.00
N VAL A 774 1.42 13.79 -10.44
CA VAL A 774 0.17 13.15 -10.87
C VAL A 774 -0.18 13.50 -12.32
N LYS A 775 0.00 14.76 -12.70
CA LYS A 775 -0.22 15.24 -14.06
C LYS A 775 0.67 14.50 -15.08
N LYS A 776 1.97 14.37 -14.80
CA LYS A 776 2.93 13.67 -15.68
C LYS A 776 2.59 12.19 -15.82
N GLU A 777 2.24 11.51 -14.72
CA GLU A 777 1.85 10.09 -14.77
C GLU A 777 0.52 9.92 -15.53
N ARG A 778 -0.46 10.80 -15.34
CA ARG A 778 -1.70 10.79 -16.12
C ARG A 778 -1.46 10.99 -17.61
N GLU A 779 -0.67 11.99 -18.00
CA GLU A 779 -0.30 12.24 -19.40
C GLU A 779 0.43 11.04 -20.03
N LYS A 780 1.27 10.36 -19.25
CA LYS A 780 1.95 9.14 -19.64
C LYS A 780 0.95 7.99 -19.86
N CYS A 781 0.02 7.79 -18.93
CA CYS A 781 -1.04 6.79 -19.07
C CYS A 781 -1.98 7.09 -20.25
N GLU A 782 -2.33 8.34 -20.50
CA GLU A 782 -3.13 8.77 -21.66
C GLU A 782 -2.41 8.43 -22.98
N LYS A 783 -1.12 8.74 -23.08
CA LYS A 783 -0.29 8.40 -24.25
C LYS A 783 -0.19 6.89 -24.43
N LEU A 784 0.04 6.15 -23.35
CA LEU A 784 0.08 4.69 -23.40
C LEU A 784 -1.25 4.10 -23.88
N LEU A 785 -2.36 4.58 -23.34
CA LEU A 785 -3.69 4.13 -23.70
C LEU A 785 -4.01 4.42 -25.17
N GLN A 786 -3.63 5.59 -25.66
CA GLN A 786 -3.75 5.95 -27.07
C GLN A 786 -2.93 5.00 -27.94
N THR A 787 -1.69 4.74 -27.56
CA THR A 787 -0.80 3.80 -28.27
C THR A 787 -1.38 2.39 -28.31
N TYR A 788 -1.94 1.92 -27.19
CA TYR A 788 -2.58 0.60 -27.16
C TYR A 788 -3.85 0.55 -28.03
N ARG A 789 -4.64 1.64 -28.09
CA ARG A 789 -5.81 1.72 -28.97
C ARG A 789 -5.40 1.70 -30.46
N GLU A 790 -4.35 2.43 -30.82
CA GLU A 790 -3.79 2.41 -32.17
C GLU A 790 -3.26 1.02 -32.54
N ALA A 791 -2.53 0.37 -31.64
CA ALA A 791 -2.07 -1.00 -31.83
C ALA A 791 -3.23 -2.00 -31.97
N ALA A 792 -4.29 -1.85 -31.17
CA ALA A 792 -5.48 -2.70 -31.25
C ALA A 792 -6.24 -2.50 -32.56
N LYS A 793 -6.30 -1.27 -33.08
CA LYS A 793 -6.89 -0.96 -34.37
C LYS A 793 -6.11 -1.63 -35.51
N ILE A 794 -4.79 -1.50 -35.53
CA ILE A 794 -3.91 -2.12 -36.51
C ILE A 794 -4.06 -3.64 -36.52
N ILE A 795 -4.16 -4.29 -35.34
CA ILE A 795 -4.38 -5.74 -35.23
C ILE A 795 -5.82 -6.12 -35.68
N GLY A 796 -6.80 -5.23 -35.44
CA GLY A 796 -8.19 -5.45 -35.82
C GLY A 796 -8.45 -5.41 -37.31
N GLU A 797 -7.64 -4.71 -38.09
CA GLU A 797 -7.73 -4.63 -39.55
C GLU A 797 -7.30 -5.94 -40.25
N VAL A 798 -6.67 -6.88 -39.52
CA VAL A 798 -6.10 -8.13 -40.05
C VAL A 798 -6.89 -9.38 -39.65
N LEU A 799 -7.54 -9.34 -38.52
CA LEU A 799 -8.37 -10.44 -37.99
C LEU A 799 -9.85 -10.28 -38.38
#